data_4c9051b114792a18384f424210ba6cf9
#
_entry.id   4c9051b114792a18384f424210ba6cf9
#
_cell.length_a   1.000
_cell.length_b   1.000
_cell.length_c   1.000
_cell.angle_alpha   90.00
_cell.angle_beta   90.00
_cell.angle_gamma   90.00
#
_symmetry.space_group_name_H-M   'P 1'
#
loop_
_entity.id
_entity.type
_entity.pdbx_description
1 polymer ?
#
loop_
_entity_poly.entity_id
_entity_poly.type
_entity_poly.pdbx_seq_one_letter_code
_entity_poly.pdbx_strand_id
1 'polypeptide(L)'
;MASQETRPSYPDWFPRTEKHPTKEGRDYAVAWGSETRYRRASIPPAMIRLLPRTALVLLAVGALVSLLRAQPDRIVVDQGAAGTWHALQKLRTFASVLHTTAHPDDEHGGVLTWLSRGLGAHVSLLTLTRGESGDNALGSELFDALGLIRTEELLASNRYYGVDRQYFTSAIDYGYSKRVSEAWNQWSRNEVLEQVVRVIRKDRPLVVVSRFQGEPSDGHGQHIAAGEITREAFHAAADPDRFPQHWTSDGLRPWQARRLYAGGVRIDEPAAVTINVTQYSPWLGRSYRQMARLGLSLQRSQNAGRSSATPGSAVQRYQQLWPLPESSEATHHSFFKDLQTDWGSLASLAGTPGSPELNAQGRTVGAQVEAAVAAFTMQQPTDSVPALAAGLRTTRALLTNLAPEAEAAFLLRTKARQFEEALRAALGLNLVALAVPPHAASGTPTTLAAVVPGQTIAIDLTLEGSNLAYLSDVDLWIARPPDWQVVPETEARRASDRTIVRRIRTTIGADTKLSRPAFSRTSLTQHHYTRAEPAVAAIAVATFRVEGVPVTIRTPVQRREARLPYGYVLRNLQVLPAVSLTVRPAVTIVPHEQETVTVTVEVERAGPATIAGTLALQVPPGWAVRPVRVSLASQPVDERFDFTLHRTDSSNTADTLTAVATLGNQTYREGYQAIAYRDLETRYLFRNAHSVLRDVAVTLPNPLTVGYVMGIGDEIPAAIRQLGARVQFLEGSDLDTEALDQLDAIIVGTRAYAVRPDLHQHNDRLLEYAERGGHLIVLYNTQEFVPNRQAPFPAELPRRPEEVTEEDAAITILAPDHPVLHWPNRIDPNDFTGWVEQRGSKFLSAWDSAYTPIVSAHDLGQPAQEGGWLMASHGRGHYTYFAYALHRQLPFGVPGAYRILANLLSVRHASELRRPDIDGDAAPVPLAESEDTQQTPGHVAEYDGQPNVG
;
A
#
# COMPACT_ATOMS: atom_id res chain seq x y z
N MET A 1 -1.96 -20.24 40.05
CA MET A 1 -2.83 -20.50 38.92
C MET A 1 -2.44 -19.48 37.87
N ALA A 2 -1.63 -19.89 36.90
CA ALA A 2 -1.05 -19.03 35.90
C ALA A 2 -2.07 -18.86 34.77
N SER A 3 -2.44 -17.63 34.50
CA SER A 3 -3.23 -17.25 33.34
C SER A 3 -2.36 -17.32 32.08
N GLN A 4 -2.69 -18.18 31.15
CA GLN A 4 -2.11 -18.21 29.84
C GLN A 4 -2.53 -16.95 29.09
N GLU A 5 -1.57 -16.08 28.81
CA GLU A 5 -1.73 -14.99 27.86
C GLU A 5 -1.76 -15.58 26.45
N THR A 6 -2.92 -15.52 25.82
CA THR A 6 -3.07 -15.80 24.40
C THR A 6 -2.40 -14.68 23.61
N ARG A 7 -1.27 -14.97 22.99
CA ARG A 7 -0.65 -14.11 21.98
C ARG A 7 -1.54 -14.09 20.73
N PRO A 8 -1.77 -12.93 20.10
CA PRO A 8 -2.38 -12.92 18.78
C PRO A 8 -1.43 -13.59 17.80
N SER A 9 -1.91 -14.65 17.14
CA SER A 9 -1.18 -15.36 16.11
C SER A 9 -1.03 -14.45 14.88
N TYR A 10 0.20 -14.06 14.58
CA TYR A 10 0.55 -13.67 13.22
C TYR A 10 0.41 -14.91 12.34
N PRO A 11 -0.06 -14.80 11.12
CA PRO A 11 0.03 -15.90 10.21
C PRO A 11 1.50 -16.24 10.00
N ASP A 12 1.93 -17.40 10.51
CA ASP A 12 3.26 -17.95 10.31
C ASP A 12 3.43 -18.30 8.83
N TRP A 13 4.02 -17.41 8.07
CA TRP A 13 4.48 -17.67 6.70
C TRP A 13 5.83 -18.39 6.66
N PHE A 14 6.44 -18.59 7.82
CA PHE A 14 7.70 -19.30 7.96
C PHE A 14 7.47 -20.61 8.75
N PRO A 15 8.02 -21.74 8.31
CA PRO A 15 7.96 -22.99 9.04
C PRO A 15 8.67 -22.81 10.39
N ARG A 16 8.00 -23.16 11.49
CA ARG A 16 8.59 -23.21 12.82
C ARG A 16 9.68 -24.27 12.82
N THR A 17 10.91 -23.88 13.05
CA THR A 17 11.97 -24.83 13.35
C THR A 17 11.66 -25.53 14.68
N GLU A 18 11.54 -26.85 14.66
CA GLU A 18 11.48 -27.69 15.87
C GLU A 18 12.77 -27.49 16.67
N LYS A 19 12.64 -26.99 17.89
CA LYS A 19 13.74 -26.90 18.84
C LYS A 19 14.06 -28.30 19.38
N HIS A 20 15.16 -28.87 18.96
CA HIS A 20 15.80 -29.94 19.73
C HIS A 20 16.47 -29.36 20.97
N PRO A 21 16.41 -30.06 22.14
CA PRO A 21 17.03 -29.58 23.37
C PRO A 21 18.52 -29.87 23.34
N THR A 22 19.38 -28.87 23.38
CA THR A 22 20.80 -29.03 23.72
C THR A 22 21.04 -28.60 25.14
N LYS A 23 21.75 -29.47 25.83
CA LYS A 23 22.27 -29.33 27.18
C LYS A 23 23.49 -28.42 27.25
N GLU A 24 23.62 -27.80 28.40
CA GLU A 24 24.83 -27.31 29.09
C GLU A 24 25.41 -25.96 28.67
N GLY A 25 25.40 -25.13 29.70
CA GLY A 25 25.94 -23.80 29.82
C GLY A 25 27.44 -23.67 29.77
N ARG A 26 27.88 -22.48 29.49
CA ARG A 26 29.11 -21.86 30.04
C ARG A 26 28.96 -20.34 29.97
N ASP A 27 29.16 -19.77 31.19
CA ASP A 27 29.25 -18.33 31.44
C ASP A 27 30.41 -17.69 30.68
N TYR A 28 30.16 -16.56 30.06
CA TYR A 28 31.19 -15.54 29.81
C TYR A 28 30.67 -14.19 30.26
N ALA A 29 31.16 -13.79 31.46
CA ALA A 29 31.08 -12.45 31.99
C ALA A 29 32.11 -11.56 31.26
N VAL A 30 31.65 -10.48 30.62
CA VAL A 30 32.51 -9.35 30.28
C VAL A 30 32.14 -8.17 31.18
N ALA A 31 33.09 -7.82 32.05
CA ALA A 31 33.00 -6.72 32.99
C ALA A 31 33.11 -5.36 32.24
N TRP A 32 32.13 -4.49 32.46
CA TRP A 32 32.32 -3.05 32.37
C TRP A 32 31.95 -2.43 33.70
N GLY A 33 32.97 -1.97 34.41
CA GLY A 33 32.80 -1.26 35.66
C GLY A 33 32.49 0.22 35.43
N SER A 34 31.46 0.69 36.10
CA SER A 34 31.46 1.98 36.79
C SER A 34 30.28 2.00 37.73
N GLU A 35 30.64 1.99 39.04
CA GLU A 35 29.68 2.11 40.13
C GLU A 35 29.07 3.52 40.17
N THR A 36 27.74 3.57 40.05
CA THR A 36 26.96 4.65 40.66
C THR A 36 25.88 4.02 41.53
N ARG A 37 26.16 4.02 42.84
CA ARG A 37 25.21 3.55 43.86
C ARG A 37 24.04 4.48 43.96
N TYR A 38 22.87 4.10 43.39
CA TYR A 38 21.59 4.61 43.81
C TYR A 38 21.17 3.89 45.12
N ARG A 39 21.22 4.62 46.26
CA ARG A 39 20.58 4.18 47.50
C ARG A 39 19.08 4.01 47.25
N ARG A 40 18.59 2.78 47.32
CA ARG A 40 17.16 2.51 47.51
C ARG A 40 16.76 3.06 48.86
N ALA A 41 16.02 4.16 48.86
CA ALA A 41 15.28 4.55 50.04
C ALA A 41 14.13 3.55 50.24
N SER A 42 14.26 2.69 51.21
CA SER A 42 13.18 1.82 51.66
C SER A 42 12.17 2.66 52.44
N ILE A 43 10.96 2.79 51.91
CA ILE A 43 9.84 3.40 52.66
C ILE A 43 9.40 2.43 53.77
N PRO A 44 9.35 2.89 55.03
CA PRO A 44 8.93 2.03 56.12
C PRO A 44 7.48 1.54 55.98
N PRO A 45 7.15 0.29 56.32
CA PRO A 45 5.81 -0.29 56.17
C PRO A 45 4.69 0.40 56.95
N ALA A 46 5.01 1.33 57.84
CA ALA A 46 4.02 2.03 58.66
C ALA A 46 3.31 3.22 57.95
N MET A 47 3.85 3.73 56.82
CA MET A 47 3.22 4.83 56.11
C MET A 47 2.12 4.44 55.10
N ILE A 48 1.96 3.15 54.81
CA ILE A 48 0.97 2.64 53.84
C ILE A 48 -0.44 2.55 54.45
N ARG A 49 -0.59 2.67 55.77
CA ARG A 49 -1.87 2.49 56.48
C ARG A 49 -2.76 3.75 56.59
N LEU A 50 -2.35 4.90 56.11
CA LEU A 50 -3.05 6.16 56.34
C LEU A 50 -3.58 6.88 55.09
N LEU A 51 -3.52 6.27 53.90
CA LEU A 51 -4.21 6.82 52.74
C LEU A 51 -5.66 6.29 52.74
N PRO A 52 -6.65 7.17 52.74
CA PRO A 52 -8.05 6.71 52.64
C PRO A 52 -8.24 5.94 51.31
N ARG A 53 -9.01 4.85 51.38
CA ARG A 53 -9.32 4.00 50.21
C ARG A 53 -9.79 4.78 48.97
N THR A 54 -10.34 5.96 49.17
CA THR A 54 -10.74 6.92 48.10
C THR A 54 -9.55 7.51 47.36
N ALA A 55 -8.41 7.77 48.02
CA ALA A 55 -7.21 8.30 47.34
C ALA A 55 -6.49 7.21 46.53
N LEU A 56 -6.54 5.95 46.95
CA LEU A 56 -6.03 4.82 46.15
C LEU A 56 -6.89 4.54 44.92
N VAL A 57 -8.22 4.68 45.01
CA VAL A 57 -9.14 4.56 43.90
C VAL A 57 -8.94 5.74 42.95
N LEU A 58 -8.76 6.96 43.43
CA LEU A 58 -8.48 8.14 42.59
C LEU A 58 -7.11 8.07 41.91
N LEU A 59 -6.09 7.53 42.57
CA LEU A 59 -4.79 7.26 41.94
C LEU A 59 -4.85 6.12 40.91
N ALA A 60 -5.60 5.07 41.16
CA ALA A 60 -5.82 3.98 40.22
C ALA A 60 -6.66 4.44 39.01
N VAL A 61 -7.67 5.27 39.22
CA VAL A 61 -8.46 5.90 38.12
C VAL A 61 -7.60 6.89 37.36
N GLY A 62 -6.77 7.70 38.02
CA GLY A 62 -5.83 8.61 37.39
C GLY A 62 -4.75 7.90 36.59
N ALA A 63 -4.23 6.77 37.09
CA ALA A 63 -3.29 5.90 36.35
C ALA A 63 -3.99 5.18 35.18
N LEU A 64 -5.24 4.73 35.35
CA LEU A 64 -6.03 4.12 34.26
C LEU A 64 -6.33 5.13 33.14
N VAL A 65 -6.64 6.39 33.50
CA VAL A 65 -6.92 7.45 32.51
C VAL A 65 -5.65 7.86 31.75
N SER A 66 -4.46 7.77 32.37
CA SER A 66 -3.19 8.01 31.67
C SER A 66 -2.77 6.87 30.74
N LEU A 67 -3.27 5.64 30.95
CA LEU A 67 -3.04 4.49 30.05
C LEU A 67 -3.97 4.48 28.84
N LEU A 68 -4.97 5.38 28.80
CA LEU A 68 -6.00 5.43 27.73
C LEU A 68 -5.66 6.35 26.56
N ARG A 69 -4.46 6.90 26.48
CA ARG A 69 -4.05 7.73 25.34
C ARG A 69 -3.64 6.87 24.16
N ALA A 70 -4.63 6.28 23.49
CA ALA A 70 -4.46 5.92 22.10
C ALA A 70 -4.33 7.23 21.29
N GLN A 71 -3.22 7.41 20.58
CA GLN A 71 -3.07 8.57 19.71
C GLN A 71 -4.10 8.47 18.59
N PRO A 72 -4.92 9.52 18.37
CA PRO A 72 -5.74 9.58 17.18
C PRO A 72 -4.85 9.58 15.94
N ASP A 73 -5.38 9.16 14.83
CA ASP A 73 -4.74 9.03 13.51
C ASP A 73 -4.33 10.38 12.87
N ARG A 74 -4.25 11.43 13.68
CA ARG A 74 -3.91 12.80 13.29
C ARG A 74 -2.46 13.11 13.61
N ILE A 75 -1.78 13.67 12.63
CA ILE A 75 -0.41 14.17 12.87
C ILE A 75 -0.45 15.43 13.75
N VAL A 76 0.65 15.70 14.44
CA VAL A 76 0.73 16.78 15.44
C VAL A 76 0.31 18.13 14.87
N VAL A 77 0.64 18.44 13.61
CA VAL A 77 0.30 19.71 12.96
C VAL A 77 -1.19 19.91 12.65
N ASP A 78 -2.03 18.90 12.83
CA ASP A 78 -3.48 18.99 12.67
C ASP A 78 -4.21 19.18 14.02
N GLN A 79 -3.47 19.45 15.08
CA GLN A 79 -3.97 19.61 16.45
C GLN A 79 -3.51 20.93 17.06
N GLY A 80 -4.20 21.33 18.12
CA GLY A 80 -3.84 22.53 18.90
C GLY A 80 -3.79 23.79 18.05
N ALA A 81 -2.84 24.67 18.35
CA ALA A 81 -2.69 25.96 17.67
C ALA A 81 -2.37 25.80 16.17
N ALA A 82 -1.49 24.87 15.81
CA ALA A 82 -1.15 24.63 14.41
C ALA A 82 -2.36 24.14 13.60
N GLY A 83 -3.11 23.17 14.14
CA GLY A 83 -4.33 22.67 13.50
C GLY A 83 -5.40 23.73 13.36
N THR A 84 -5.60 24.56 14.40
CA THR A 84 -6.52 25.71 14.35
C THR A 84 -6.11 26.70 13.25
N TRP A 85 -4.82 27.04 13.18
CA TRP A 85 -4.30 27.94 12.13
C TRP A 85 -4.58 27.39 10.72
N HIS A 86 -4.25 26.12 10.46
CA HIS A 86 -4.50 25.52 9.14
C HIS A 86 -6.00 25.50 8.80
N ALA A 87 -6.87 25.24 9.77
CA ALA A 87 -8.32 25.29 9.57
C ALA A 87 -8.80 26.73 9.28
N LEU A 88 -8.26 27.74 9.95
CA LEU A 88 -8.53 29.17 9.68
C LEU A 88 -8.08 29.56 8.28
N GLN A 89 -6.89 29.12 7.82
CA GLN A 89 -6.43 29.41 6.45
C GLN A 89 -7.39 28.78 5.40
N LYS A 90 -7.87 27.57 5.62
CA LYS A 90 -8.85 26.94 4.72
C LYS A 90 -10.18 27.72 4.66
N LEU A 91 -10.59 28.36 5.73
CA LEU A 91 -11.79 29.22 5.74
C LEU A 91 -11.63 30.49 4.90
N ARG A 92 -10.44 31.03 4.77
CA ARG A 92 -10.17 32.32 4.09
C ARG A 92 -10.36 32.26 2.57
N THR A 93 -10.24 31.07 1.95
CA THR A 93 -10.19 30.94 0.50
C THR A 93 -11.11 29.82 -0.03
N PHE A 94 -11.63 29.97 -1.23
CA PHE A 94 -12.29 28.95 -2.03
C PHE A 94 -11.34 28.30 -3.06
N ALA A 95 -10.04 28.59 -2.98
CA ALA A 95 -9.06 27.95 -3.85
C ALA A 95 -9.17 26.44 -3.78
N SER A 96 -9.24 25.79 -4.94
CA SER A 96 -9.37 24.33 -5.03
C SER A 96 -8.55 23.78 -6.19
N VAL A 97 -7.83 22.68 -5.97
CA VAL A 97 -6.96 22.02 -6.93
C VAL A 97 -7.26 20.53 -6.96
N LEU A 98 -7.39 19.97 -8.17
CA LEU A 98 -7.28 18.54 -8.43
C LEU A 98 -5.92 18.27 -9.05
N HIS A 99 -5.06 17.51 -8.35
CA HIS A 99 -3.80 17.02 -8.89
C HIS A 99 -3.99 15.60 -9.42
N THR A 100 -3.46 15.29 -10.61
CA THR A 100 -3.60 13.98 -11.25
C THR A 100 -2.24 13.29 -11.43
N THR A 101 -2.17 11.99 -11.17
CA THR A 101 -0.97 11.16 -11.27
C THR A 101 -1.31 9.80 -11.87
N ALA A 102 -0.32 8.99 -12.23
CA ALA A 102 -0.50 7.62 -12.70
C ALA A 102 -0.50 6.62 -11.54
N HIS A 103 0.50 6.68 -10.67
CA HIS A 103 0.70 5.73 -9.55
C HIS A 103 0.79 6.45 -8.20
N PRO A 104 0.58 5.73 -7.09
CA PRO A 104 1.04 6.21 -5.78
C PRO A 104 2.57 6.41 -5.80
N ASP A 105 3.07 7.55 -5.31
CA ASP A 105 4.46 8.07 -5.29
C ASP A 105 4.84 9.05 -6.41
N ASP A 106 4.01 9.23 -7.42
CA ASP A 106 4.23 10.21 -8.49
C ASP A 106 3.92 11.65 -8.06
N GLU A 107 3.15 11.83 -6.98
CA GLU A 107 2.61 13.12 -6.61
C GLU A 107 3.68 14.16 -6.25
N HIS A 108 3.48 15.41 -6.65
CA HIS A 108 4.29 16.54 -6.21
C HIS A 108 3.97 16.92 -4.75
N GLY A 109 4.34 16.03 -3.79
CA GLY A 109 3.99 16.17 -2.38
C GLY A 109 4.33 17.52 -1.77
N GLY A 110 5.47 18.13 -2.15
CA GLY A 110 5.85 19.48 -1.71
C GLY A 110 4.89 20.56 -2.16
N VAL A 111 4.36 20.45 -3.38
CA VAL A 111 3.37 21.40 -3.93
C VAL A 111 2.00 21.18 -3.29
N LEU A 112 1.59 19.91 -3.10
CA LEU A 112 0.34 19.59 -2.39
C LEU A 112 0.37 20.16 -0.96
N THR A 113 1.51 20.00 -0.27
CA THR A 113 1.71 20.55 1.08
C THR A 113 1.65 22.08 1.08
N TRP A 114 2.29 22.74 0.11
CA TRP A 114 2.24 24.21 -0.03
C TRP A 114 0.82 24.69 -0.32
N LEU A 115 0.09 24.03 -1.24
CA LEU A 115 -1.30 24.38 -1.56
C LEU A 115 -2.22 24.24 -0.33
N SER A 116 -2.18 23.08 0.34
CA SER A 116 -3.09 22.82 1.44
C SER A 116 -2.70 23.55 2.72
N ARG A 117 -1.45 23.37 3.20
CA ARG A 117 -0.99 23.87 4.50
C ARG A 117 -0.41 25.28 4.43
N GLY A 118 0.02 25.74 3.25
CA GLY A 118 0.52 27.10 3.03
C GLY A 118 -0.60 28.05 2.64
N LEU A 119 -1.35 27.72 1.58
CA LEU A 119 -2.38 28.61 1.06
C LEU A 119 -3.79 28.33 1.62
N GLY A 120 -4.02 27.20 2.27
CA GLY A 120 -5.35 26.79 2.72
C GLY A 120 -6.28 26.34 1.59
N ALA A 121 -5.75 26.02 0.42
CA ALA A 121 -6.54 25.52 -0.70
C ALA A 121 -7.16 24.15 -0.36
N HIS A 122 -8.32 23.85 -0.94
CA HIS A 122 -8.87 22.51 -0.97
C HIS A 122 -8.10 21.69 -2.01
N VAL A 123 -7.45 20.61 -1.58
CA VAL A 123 -6.57 19.80 -2.42
C VAL A 123 -7.13 18.40 -2.56
N SER A 124 -7.38 17.99 -3.80
CA SER A 124 -7.73 16.63 -4.16
C SER A 124 -6.66 16.00 -5.02
N LEU A 125 -6.41 14.70 -4.81
CA LEU A 125 -5.48 13.90 -5.58
C LEU A 125 -6.24 12.78 -6.29
N LEU A 126 -6.02 12.64 -7.60
CA LEU A 126 -6.50 11.52 -8.40
C LEU A 126 -5.30 10.74 -8.93
N THR A 127 -5.21 9.49 -8.56
CA THR A 127 -4.21 8.54 -9.03
C THR A 127 -4.89 7.51 -9.92
N LEU A 128 -4.40 7.28 -11.14
CA LEU A 128 -5.12 6.41 -12.10
C LEU A 128 -5.18 4.97 -11.60
N THR A 129 -4.05 4.40 -11.20
CA THR A 129 -3.93 3.03 -10.67
C THR A 129 -3.62 3.02 -9.18
N ARG A 130 -3.57 1.83 -8.60
CA ARG A 130 -3.14 1.65 -7.21
C ARG A 130 -1.70 1.14 -7.12
N GLY A 131 -1.01 1.01 -8.27
CA GLY A 131 0.36 0.53 -8.35
C GLY A 131 0.51 -0.96 -8.07
N GLU A 132 -0.43 -1.76 -8.54
CA GLU A 132 -0.57 -3.20 -8.26
C GLU A 132 0.61 -4.03 -8.75
N SER A 133 1.26 -3.58 -9.81
CA SER A 133 2.36 -4.30 -10.48
C SER A 133 3.73 -3.65 -10.27
N GLY A 134 3.82 -2.70 -9.36
CA GLY A 134 5.09 -2.08 -8.97
C GLY A 134 6.02 -3.05 -8.21
N ASP A 135 7.20 -2.55 -7.87
CA ASP A 135 8.10 -3.21 -6.94
C ASP A 135 7.49 -3.25 -5.53
N ASN A 136 7.82 -4.30 -4.75
CA ASN A 136 7.52 -4.36 -3.34
C ASN A 136 8.80 -4.58 -2.52
N ALA A 137 9.19 -3.59 -1.74
CA ALA A 137 10.36 -3.67 -0.85
C ALA A 137 10.00 -4.13 0.58
N LEU A 138 8.71 -4.41 0.85
CA LEU A 138 8.22 -4.79 2.18
C LEU A 138 8.03 -6.31 2.34
N GLY A 139 7.64 -6.99 1.27
CA GLY A 139 7.28 -8.40 1.35
C GLY A 139 7.00 -9.03 -0.01
N SER A 140 6.34 -10.18 0.01
CA SER A 140 6.02 -11.00 -1.18
C SER A 140 4.70 -10.61 -1.85
N GLU A 141 3.95 -9.65 -1.31
CA GLU A 141 2.66 -9.27 -1.86
C GLU A 141 2.82 -8.63 -3.23
N LEU A 142 2.07 -9.15 -4.19
CA LEU A 142 1.97 -8.71 -5.58
C LEU A 142 0.50 -8.43 -5.92
N PHE A 143 0.26 -7.72 -7.00
CA PHE A 143 -1.05 -7.47 -7.58
C PHE A 143 -2.01 -6.79 -6.59
N ASP A 144 -3.22 -7.30 -6.40
CA ASP A 144 -4.24 -6.68 -5.53
C ASP A 144 -3.75 -6.46 -4.10
N ALA A 145 -2.93 -7.36 -3.58
CA ALA A 145 -2.35 -7.22 -2.24
C ALA A 145 -1.37 -6.04 -2.17
N LEU A 146 -0.52 -5.87 -3.18
CA LEU A 146 0.36 -4.71 -3.31
C LEU A 146 -0.44 -3.42 -3.53
N GLY A 147 -1.48 -3.45 -4.37
CA GLY A 147 -2.38 -2.32 -4.56
C GLY A 147 -3.05 -1.84 -3.28
N LEU A 148 -3.40 -2.76 -2.35
CA LEU A 148 -3.88 -2.41 -1.01
C LEU A 148 -2.78 -1.72 -0.18
N ILE A 149 -1.56 -2.25 -0.19
CA ILE A 149 -0.41 -1.67 0.52
C ILE A 149 -0.16 -0.25 0.02
N ARG A 150 0.03 -0.06 -1.29
CA ARG A 150 0.33 1.24 -1.90
C ARG A 150 -0.80 2.25 -1.72
N THR A 151 -2.06 1.79 -1.74
CA THR A 151 -3.21 2.64 -1.40
C THR A 151 -3.10 3.20 0.02
N GLU A 152 -2.83 2.33 1.01
CA GLU A 152 -2.72 2.77 2.41
C GLU A 152 -1.47 3.64 2.65
N GLU A 153 -0.36 3.35 1.97
CA GLU A 153 0.85 4.18 1.98
C GLU A 153 0.56 5.60 1.46
N LEU A 154 -0.14 5.72 0.33
CA LEU A 154 -0.52 7.01 -0.23
C LEU A 154 -1.49 7.76 0.71
N LEU A 155 -2.48 7.07 1.29
CA LEU A 155 -3.39 7.68 2.26
C LEU A 155 -2.65 8.17 3.51
N ALA A 156 -1.65 7.44 3.98
CA ALA A 156 -0.78 7.87 5.08
C ALA A 156 0.06 9.09 4.69
N SER A 157 0.64 9.12 3.48
CA SER A 157 1.41 10.26 2.93
C SER A 157 0.53 11.50 2.81
N ASN A 158 -0.70 11.35 2.32
CA ASN A 158 -1.66 12.42 2.13
C ASN A 158 -2.00 13.17 3.43
N ARG A 159 -1.94 12.52 4.59
CA ARG A 159 -2.10 13.19 5.90
C ARG A 159 -1.00 14.23 6.13
N TYR A 160 0.23 13.94 5.71
CA TYR A 160 1.35 14.90 5.80
C TYR A 160 1.18 16.03 4.79
N TYR A 161 0.80 15.73 3.57
CA TYR A 161 0.56 16.73 2.52
C TYR A 161 -0.64 17.65 2.83
N GLY A 162 -1.61 17.14 3.58
CA GLY A 162 -2.87 17.85 3.87
C GLY A 162 -3.87 17.73 2.72
N VAL A 163 -3.82 16.64 1.95
CA VAL A 163 -4.80 16.33 0.90
C VAL A 163 -6.16 16.06 1.54
N ASP A 164 -7.19 16.71 1.01
CA ASP A 164 -8.55 16.63 1.52
C ASP A 164 -9.30 15.40 0.99
N ARG A 165 -8.99 14.97 -0.25
CA ARG A 165 -9.63 13.82 -0.90
C ARG A 165 -8.66 13.05 -1.79
N GLN A 166 -8.71 11.73 -1.69
CA GLN A 166 -8.03 10.80 -2.61
C GLN A 166 -9.05 10.12 -3.51
N TYR A 167 -8.75 10.10 -4.81
CA TYR A 167 -9.51 9.39 -5.83
C TYR A 167 -8.61 8.39 -6.57
N PHE A 168 -9.20 7.30 -7.02
CA PHE A 168 -8.59 6.34 -7.93
C PHE A 168 -9.53 6.06 -9.09
N THR A 169 -9.01 5.59 -10.22
CA THR A 169 -9.82 4.99 -11.28
C THR A 169 -9.93 3.48 -11.07
N SER A 170 -10.60 2.78 -11.97
CA SER A 170 -10.63 1.31 -12.00
C SER A 170 -9.53 0.70 -12.88
N ALA A 171 -8.66 1.51 -13.46
CA ALA A 171 -7.51 1.02 -14.21
C ALA A 171 -6.56 0.26 -13.27
N ILE A 172 -6.05 -0.88 -13.73
CA ILE A 172 -5.11 -1.72 -13.01
C ILE A 172 -3.72 -1.44 -13.53
N ASP A 173 -2.75 -1.28 -12.64
CA ASP A 173 -1.36 -1.22 -13.02
C ASP A 173 -0.92 -2.60 -13.55
N TYR A 174 -0.27 -2.60 -14.70
CA TYR A 174 0.23 -3.79 -15.40
C TYR A 174 1.78 -3.83 -15.46
N GLY A 175 2.45 -3.01 -14.67
CA GLY A 175 3.91 -2.91 -14.61
C GLY A 175 4.48 -1.76 -15.44
N TYR A 176 5.80 -1.67 -15.49
CA TYR A 176 6.48 -0.65 -16.26
C TYR A 176 6.20 -0.83 -17.75
N SER A 177 6.02 0.27 -18.47
CA SER A 177 5.83 0.28 -19.92
C SER A 177 6.61 1.42 -20.57
N LYS A 178 7.09 1.21 -21.78
CA LYS A 178 7.94 2.18 -22.50
C LYS A 178 7.14 3.06 -23.45
N ARG A 179 5.91 2.67 -23.77
CA ARG A 179 5.07 3.34 -24.77
C ARG A 179 3.63 3.52 -24.27
N VAL A 180 3.02 4.64 -24.64
CA VAL A 180 1.62 4.92 -24.28
C VAL A 180 0.64 3.94 -24.94
N SER A 181 1.00 3.37 -26.11
CA SER A 181 0.17 2.35 -26.76
C SER A 181 -0.05 1.11 -25.90
N GLU A 182 0.93 0.74 -25.07
CA GLU A 182 0.77 -0.36 -24.13
C GLU A 182 -0.34 -0.05 -23.12
N ALA A 183 -0.38 1.19 -22.59
CA ALA A 183 -1.44 1.61 -21.67
C ALA A 183 -2.83 1.51 -22.31
N TRP A 184 -2.97 1.99 -23.57
CA TRP A 184 -4.27 1.97 -24.24
C TRP A 184 -4.65 0.59 -24.79
N ASN A 185 -3.73 -0.35 -24.87
CA ASN A 185 -4.03 -1.76 -25.14
C ASN A 185 -4.57 -2.48 -23.88
N GLN A 186 -4.03 -2.13 -22.70
CA GLN A 186 -4.44 -2.71 -21.43
C GLN A 186 -5.70 -2.04 -20.85
N TRP A 187 -5.87 -0.73 -21.05
CA TRP A 187 -6.97 0.04 -20.48
C TRP A 187 -7.96 0.47 -21.54
N SER A 188 -9.25 0.40 -21.22
CA SER A 188 -10.28 1.08 -22.01
C SER A 188 -10.14 2.59 -21.83
N ARG A 189 -9.55 3.27 -22.83
CA ARG A 189 -9.32 4.72 -22.79
C ARG A 189 -10.60 5.51 -22.45
N ASN A 190 -11.75 5.09 -23.02
CA ASN A 190 -13.02 5.77 -22.78
C ASN A 190 -13.54 5.58 -21.33
N GLU A 191 -13.32 4.41 -20.72
CA GLU A 191 -13.71 4.17 -19.32
C GLU A 191 -12.83 4.96 -18.35
N VAL A 192 -11.51 5.00 -18.58
CA VAL A 192 -10.60 5.82 -17.77
C VAL A 192 -10.96 7.31 -17.92
N LEU A 193 -11.22 7.78 -19.14
CA LEU A 193 -11.67 9.14 -19.39
C LEU A 193 -12.97 9.47 -18.64
N GLU A 194 -13.97 8.59 -18.74
CA GLU A 194 -15.25 8.73 -18.02
C GLU A 194 -15.03 8.93 -16.53
N GLN A 195 -14.15 8.13 -15.92
CA GLN A 195 -13.92 8.18 -14.49
C GLN A 195 -13.17 9.45 -14.05
N VAL A 196 -12.19 9.91 -14.85
CA VAL A 196 -11.50 11.19 -14.59
C VAL A 196 -12.48 12.36 -14.71
N VAL A 197 -13.32 12.36 -15.76
CA VAL A 197 -14.42 13.35 -15.92
C VAL A 197 -15.38 13.32 -14.73
N ARG A 198 -15.76 12.13 -14.27
CA ARG A 198 -16.59 11.95 -13.08
C ARG A 198 -15.97 12.59 -11.83
N VAL A 199 -14.67 12.42 -11.64
CA VAL A 199 -13.96 13.04 -10.50
C VAL A 199 -13.96 14.56 -10.62
N ILE A 200 -13.67 15.12 -11.80
CA ILE A 200 -13.71 16.58 -12.02
C ILE A 200 -15.11 17.14 -11.75
N ARG A 201 -16.17 16.49 -12.25
CA ARG A 201 -17.55 16.89 -12.00
C ARG A 201 -17.99 16.76 -10.55
N LYS A 202 -17.47 15.77 -9.83
CA LYS A 202 -17.75 15.53 -8.41
C LYS A 202 -17.02 16.51 -7.48
N ASP A 203 -15.76 16.76 -7.78
CA ASP A 203 -14.86 17.57 -6.92
C ASP A 203 -14.96 19.07 -7.23
N ARG A 204 -15.26 19.43 -8.47
CA ARG A 204 -15.44 20.83 -8.97
C ARG A 204 -14.23 21.72 -8.69
N PRO A 205 -13.01 21.30 -9.09
CA PRO A 205 -11.81 22.08 -8.82
C PRO A 205 -11.80 23.37 -9.66
N LEU A 206 -11.24 24.45 -9.12
CA LEU A 206 -10.96 25.66 -9.90
C LEU A 206 -9.75 25.45 -10.82
N VAL A 207 -8.78 24.65 -10.39
CA VAL A 207 -7.55 24.37 -11.10
C VAL A 207 -7.34 22.86 -11.18
N VAL A 208 -6.94 22.38 -12.35
CA VAL A 208 -6.45 21.03 -12.56
C VAL A 208 -4.95 21.08 -12.83
N VAL A 209 -4.18 20.26 -12.13
CA VAL A 209 -2.73 20.16 -12.28
C VAL A 209 -2.38 18.71 -12.62
N SER A 210 -1.97 18.47 -13.85
CA SER A 210 -1.40 17.19 -14.25
C SER A 210 0.04 17.06 -13.72
N ARG A 211 0.39 15.89 -13.17
CA ARG A 211 1.78 15.57 -12.85
C ARG A 211 2.63 15.49 -14.10
N PHE A 212 2.05 14.95 -15.17
CA PHE A 212 2.69 14.58 -16.40
C PHE A 212 2.22 15.46 -17.58
N GLN A 213 3.08 15.60 -18.60
CA GLN A 213 2.80 16.39 -19.77
C GLN A 213 1.93 15.63 -20.80
N GLY A 214 1.95 14.29 -20.78
CA GLY A 214 1.39 13.44 -21.81
C GLY A 214 2.29 13.36 -23.03
N GLU A 215 3.59 13.38 -22.84
CA GLU A 215 4.61 13.37 -23.87
C GLU A 215 5.65 12.26 -23.57
N PRO A 216 6.41 11.79 -24.58
CA PRO A 216 7.43 10.75 -24.37
C PRO A 216 8.48 11.09 -23.31
N SER A 217 8.69 12.38 -23.01
CA SER A 217 9.56 12.85 -21.93
C SER A 217 9.11 12.42 -20.53
N ASP A 218 7.86 12.01 -20.36
CA ASP A 218 7.35 11.46 -19.09
C ASP A 218 7.88 10.03 -18.80
N GLY A 219 8.53 9.39 -19.78
CA GLY A 219 9.38 8.21 -19.66
C GLY A 219 8.67 6.88 -19.44
N HIS A 220 7.42 6.87 -18.98
CA HIS A 220 6.63 5.67 -18.72
C HIS A 220 5.29 5.76 -19.47
N GLY A 221 4.85 4.70 -20.15
CA GLY A 221 3.62 4.71 -20.93
C GLY A 221 2.38 5.11 -20.13
N GLN A 222 2.26 4.63 -18.89
CA GLN A 222 1.17 5.02 -17.99
C GLN A 222 1.24 6.50 -17.56
N HIS A 223 2.46 7.07 -17.43
CA HIS A 223 2.64 8.51 -17.16
C HIS A 223 2.14 9.34 -18.34
N ILE A 224 2.52 8.97 -19.57
CA ILE A 224 2.06 9.63 -20.78
C ILE A 224 0.53 9.56 -20.87
N ALA A 225 -0.04 8.36 -20.62
CA ALA A 225 -1.49 8.16 -20.61
C ALA A 225 -2.20 9.05 -19.56
N ALA A 226 -1.62 9.21 -18.36
CA ALA A 226 -2.17 10.08 -17.33
C ALA A 226 -2.17 11.56 -17.73
N GLY A 227 -1.13 12.02 -18.40
CA GLY A 227 -1.06 13.38 -18.96
C GLY A 227 -2.09 13.61 -20.05
N GLU A 228 -2.18 12.70 -21.06
CA GLU A 228 -3.14 12.75 -22.14
C GLU A 228 -4.59 12.78 -21.65
N ILE A 229 -4.92 11.83 -20.75
CA ILE A 229 -6.29 11.68 -20.25
C ILE A 229 -6.73 12.87 -19.39
N THR A 230 -5.80 13.47 -18.64
CA THR A 230 -6.08 14.67 -17.84
C THR A 230 -6.43 15.85 -18.73
N ARG A 231 -5.68 16.05 -19.83
CA ARG A 231 -5.96 17.12 -20.81
C ARG A 231 -7.33 16.94 -21.46
N GLU A 232 -7.65 15.73 -21.91
CA GLU A 232 -8.96 15.44 -22.52
C GLU A 232 -10.10 15.59 -21.51
N ALA A 233 -9.93 15.04 -20.30
CA ALA A 233 -10.94 15.09 -19.26
C ALA A 233 -11.27 16.51 -18.79
N PHE A 234 -10.27 17.41 -18.78
CA PHE A 234 -10.48 18.82 -18.45
C PHE A 234 -11.54 19.48 -19.35
N HIS A 235 -11.48 19.22 -20.65
CA HIS A 235 -12.44 19.74 -21.63
C HIS A 235 -13.75 18.95 -21.61
N ALA A 236 -13.67 17.63 -21.58
CA ALA A 236 -14.84 16.75 -21.55
C ALA A 236 -15.72 16.94 -20.31
N ALA A 237 -15.15 17.37 -19.18
CA ALA A 237 -15.92 17.61 -17.96
C ALA A 237 -16.90 18.80 -18.08
N ALA A 238 -16.58 19.76 -18.94
CA ALA A 238 -17.45 20.92 -19.22
C ALA A 238 -18.56 20.61 -20.23
N ASP A 239 -18.34 19.61 -21.06
CA ASP A 239 -19.25 19.26 -22.16
C ASP A 239 -20.42 18.40 -21.63
N PRO A 240 -21.69 18.89 -21.71
CA PRO A 240 -22.84 18.13 -21.23
C PRO A 240 -23.14 16.88 -22.08
N ASP A 241 -22.70 16.85 -23.34
CA ASP A 241 -22.95 15.73 -24.24
C ASP A 241 -21.94 14.57 -24.02
N ARG A 242 -20.82 14.84 -23.34
CA ARG A 242 -19.86 13.82 -22.95
C ARG A 242 -20.31 13.21 -21.62
N PHE A 243 -20.56 11.90 -21.62
CA PHE A 243 -21.01 11.14 -20.46
C PHE A 243 -22.28 11.72 -19.80
N PRO A 244 -23.40 11.80 -20.54
CA PRO A 244 -24.63 12.42 -20.05
C PRO A 244 -25.22 11.70 -18.83
N GLN A 245 -24.95 10.41 -18.62
CA GLN A 245 -25.36 9.66 -17.43
C GLN A 245 -24.87 10.29 -16.12
N HIS A 246 -23.74 11.00 -16.11
CA HIS A 246 -23.26 11.67 -14.91
C HIS A 246 -24.24 12.66 -14.32
N TRP A 247 -25.02 13.37 -15.14
CA TRP A 247 -25.97 14.35 -14.64
C TRP A 247 -27.42 13.86 -14.74
N THR A 248 -27.75 12.97 -15.66
CA THR A 248 -29.11 12.43 -15.80
C THR A 248 -29.42 11.38 -14.74
N SER A 249 -28.46 10.58 -14.31
CA SER A 249 -28.62 9.48 -13.34
C SER A 249 -27.89 9.75 -12.01
N ASP A 250 -26.69 10.35 -12.04
CA ASP A 250 -25.81 10.45 -10.87
C ASP A 250 -25.87 11.83 -10.20
N GLY A 251 -26.57 12.79 -10.82
CA GLY A 251 -26.73 14.17 -10.32
C GLY A 251 -25.44 15.00 -10.33
N LEU A 252 -24.43 14.57 -11.11
CA LEU A 252 -23.18 15.29 -11.29
C LEU A 252 -23.31 16.26 -12.47
N ARG A 253 -23.17 17.55 -12.23
CA ARG A 253 -23.29 18.58 -13.29
C ARG A 253 -22.00 18.73 -14.09
N PRO A 254 -22.05 19.13 -15.37
CA PRO A 254 -20.88 19.58 -16.12
C PRO A 254 -20.11 20.64 -15.33
N TRP A 255 -18.80 20.58 -15.41
CA TRP A 255 -17.91 21.49 -14.69
C TRP A 255 -16.72 21.93 -15.53
N GLN A 256 -16.55 23.24 -15.72
CA GLN A 256 -15.39 23.84 -16.35
C GLN A 256 -14.43 24.39 -15.29
N ALA A 257 -13.33 23.70 -15.05
CA ALA A 257 -12.23 24.26 -14.28
C ALA A 257 -11.62 25.48 -14.99
N ARG A 258 -11.06 26.42 -14.24
CA ARG A 258 -10.61 27.73 -14.77
C ARG A 258 -9.19 27.70 -15.34
N ARG A 259 -8.36 26.75 -14.90
CA ARG A 259 -6.95 26.61 -15.32
C ARG A 259 -6.59 25.13 -15.42
N LEU A 260 -5.72 24.84 -16.37
CA LEU A 260 -5.04 23.56 -16.52
C LEU A 260 -3.54 23.79 -16.61
N TYR A 261 -2.80 23.06 -15.78
CA TYR A 261 -1.34 23.07 -15.77
C TYR A 261 -0.80 21.65 -15.92
N ALA A 262 0.41 21.53 -16.50
CA ALA A 262 1.18 20.29 -16.50
C ALA A 262 2.55 20.51 -15.82
N GLY A 263 2.94 19.56 -14.96
CA GLY A 263 4.26 19.48 -14.35
C GLY A 263 5.28 18.80 -15.25
N GLY A 264 6.41 18.37 -14.68
CA GLY A 264 7.48 17.72 -15.44
C GLY A 264 8.29 18.66 -16.35
N VAL A 265 8.10 19.99 -16.22
CA VAL A 265 8.79 20.99 -17.01
C VAL A 265 10.24 21.07 -16.59
N ARG A 266 11.17 20.89 -17.54
CA ARG A 266 12.62 20.87 -17.30
C ARG A 266 13.15 22.25 -16.95
N ILE A 267 14.35 22.32 -16.38
CA ILE A 267 14.95 23.58 -15.91
C ILE A 267 15.27 24.54 -17.07
N ASP A 268 15.56 24.01 -18.25
CA ASP A 268 15.86 24.72 -19.48
C ASP A 268 14.63 25.10 -20.31
N GLU A 269 13.45 24.61 -19.92
CA GLU A 269 12.18 24.90 -20.61
C GLU A 269 11.48 26.12 -20.00
N PRO A 270 10.71 26.89 -20.78
CA PRO A 270 9.86 27.95 -20.24
C PRO A 270 8.80 27.39 -19.27
N ALA A 271 8.63 28.01 -18.12
CA ALA A 271 7.59 27.66 -17.17
C ALA A 271 6.68 28.86 -16.90
N ALA A 272 5.36 28.64 -16.96
CA ALA A 272 4.38 29.66 -16.59
C ALA A 272 4.31 29.85 -15.07
N VAL A 273 4.46 28.75 -14.30
CA VAL A 273 4.41 28.77 -12.85
C VAL A 273 5.63 28.08 -12.27
N THR A 274 6.22 28.70 -11.24
CA THR A 274 7.28 28.12 -10.44
C THR A 274 6.90 28.19 -8.96
N ILE A 275 6.94 27.06 -8.28
CA ILE A 275 6.61 26.95 -6.85
C ILE A 275 7.87 26.57 -6.06
N ASN A 276 8.30 27.47 -5.18
CA ASN A 276 9.40 27.16 -4.25
C ASN A 276 8.88 26.38 -3.05
N VAL A 277 9.07 25.08 -3.03
CA VAL A 277 8.63 24.20 -1.95
C VAL A 277 9.59 24.15 -0.76
N THR A 278 10.72 24.86 -0.83
CA THR A 278 11.69 24.95 0.28
C THR A 278 11.40 26.10 1.24
N GLN A 279 10.34 26.87 1.01
CA GLN A 279 9.88 27.90 1.95
C GLN A 279 9.61 27.27 3.31
N TYR A 280 10.16 27.88 4.37
CA TYR A 280 9.92 27.47 5.74
C TYR A 280 8.52 27.92 6.21
N SER A 281 7.80 27.00 6.84
CA SER A 281 6.54 27.29 7.50
C SER A 281 6.72 27.22 9.02
N PRO A 282 6.52 28.32 9.76
CA PRO A 282 6.62 28.28 11.23
C PRO A 282 5.57 27.35 11.86
N TRP A 283 4.42 27.15 11.21
CA TRP A 283 3.35 26.27 11.67
C TRP A 283 3.67 24.77 11.50
N LEU A 284 4.52 24.45 10.53
CA LEU A 284 5.02 23.09 10.31
C LEU A 284 6.35 22.85 11.04
N GLY A 285 7.06 23.93 11.43
CA GLY A 285 8.41 23.86 11.98
C GLY A 285 9.46 23.38 10.97
N ARG A 286 9.14 23.42 9.68
CA ARG A 286 9.97 22.93 8.57
C ARG A 286 9.50 23.49 7.23
N SER A 287 10.25 23.23 6.15
CA SER A 287 9.79 23.58 4.81
C SER A 287 8.67 22.64 4.32
N TYR A 288 7.93 23.08 3.28
CA TYR A 288 6.91 22.25 2.65
C TYR A 288 7.52 20.96 2.06
N ARG A 289 8.72 21.05 1.45
CA ARG A 289 9.47 19.90 0.96
C ARG A 289 9.82 18.92 2.09
N GLN A 290 10.29 19.41 3.23
CA GLN A 290 10.62 18.53 4.36
C GLN A 290 9.37 17.84 4.94
N MET A 291 8.24 18.56 5.00
CA MET A 291 6.98 17.98 5.45
C MET A 291 6.48 16.90 4.48
N ALA A 292 6.54 17.19 3.18
CA ALA A 292 6.20 16.23 2.14
C ALA A 292 7.09 14.98 2.19
N ARG A 293 8.38 15.15 2.43
CA ARG A 293 9.32 14.03 2.51
C ARG A 293 9.01 13.09 3.68
N LEU A 294 8.50 13.62 4.79
CA LEU A 294 8.00 12.77 5.89
C LEU A 294 6.80 11.92 5.44
N GLY A 295 5.88 12.51 4.68
CA GLY A 295 4.76 11.76 4.09
C GLY A 295 5.26 10.68 3.14
N LEU A 296 6.02 11.07 2.13
CA LEU A 296 6.55 10.16 1.12
C LEU A 296 7.35 8.99 1.72
N SER A 297 8.05 9.22 2.85
CA SER A 297 8.79 8.16 3.55
C SER A 297 7.92 7.02 4.07
N LEU A 298 6.60 7.16 4.04
CA LEU A 298 5.64 6.11 4.37
C LEU A 298 5.33 5.20 3.16
N GLN A 299 5.71 5.59 1.95
CA GLN A 299 5.60 4.76 0.74
C GLN A 299 6.79 3.81 0.66
N ARG A 300 6.86 2.91 1.61
CA ARG A 300 8.00 2.03 1.86
C ARG A 300 8.10 0.89 0.86
N SER A 301 6.99 0.44 0.31
CA SER A 301 7.00 -0.55 -0.77
C SER A 301 7.86 -0.08 -1.95
N GLN A 302 7.93 1.25 -2.18
CA GLN A 302 8.73 1.89 -3.22
C GLN A 302 10.10 2.39 -2.73
N ASN A 303 10.58 1.95 -1.57
CA ASN A 303 11.84 2.40 -0.95
C ASN A 303 11.94 3.91 -0.66
N ALA A 304 10.84 4.65 -0.71
CA ALA A 304 10.83 6.11 -0.55
C ALA A 304 11.33 6.61 0.82
N GLY A 305 11.35 5.72 1.82
CA GLY A 305 11.89 6.01 3.16
C GLY A 305 13.42 6.18 3.23
N ARG A 306 14.18 5.77 2.19
CA ARG A 306 15.64 5.81 2.18
C ARG A 306 16.22 7.23 2.00
N SER A 307 15.44 8.17 1.50
CA SER A 307 15.93 9.50 1.22
C SER A 307 15.34 10.56 2.12
N SER A 308 16.19 11.46 2.66
CA SER A 308 15.79 12.61 3.45
C SER A 308 15.75 13.86 2.58
N ALA A 309 14.94 14.87 2.99
CA ALA A 309 14.97 16.16 2.34
C ALA A 309 16.28 16.87 2.68
N THR A 310 17.16 17.01 1.70
CA THR A 310 18.39 17.80 1.85
C THR A 310 18.06 19.29 1.85
N PRO A 311 18.81 20.11 2.61
CA PRO A 311 18.76 21.56 2.46
C PRO A 311 19.12 21.98 1.04
N GLY A 312 18.52 23.06 0.55
CA GLY A 312 18.79 23.60 -0.78
C GLY A 312 17.51 24.10 -1.44
N SER A 313 17.63 24.79 -2.58
CA SER A 313 16.48 25.25 -3.33
C SER A 313 15.86 24.07 -4.09
N ALA A 314 14.53 23.96 -4.02
CA ALA A 314 13.75 23.07 -4.87
C ALA A 314 12.55 23.86 -5.40
N VAL A 315 12.50 23.99 -6.71
CA VAL A 315 11.45 24.72 -7.41
C VAL A 315 10.75 23.72 -8.33
N GLN A 316 9.45 23.60 -8.18
CA GLN A 316 8.62 22.82 -9.10
C GLN A 316 8.12 23.75 -10.20
N ARG A 317 8.17 23.27 -11.45
CA ARG A 317 7.92 24.05 -12.65
C ARG A 317 6.71 23.48 -13.38
N TYR A 318 5.84 24.39 -13.87
CA TYR A 318 4.60 24.02 -14.55
C TYR A 318 4.38 24.85 -15.79
N GLN A 319 3.88 24.20 -16.84
CA GLN A 319 3.39 24.84 -18.04
C GLN A 319 1.88 25.07 -17.92
N GLN A 320 1.38 26.22 -18.37
CA GLN A 320 -0.06 26.47 -18.47
C GLN A 320 -0.58 25.96 -19.80
N LEU A 321 -1.54 25.04 -19.74
CA LEU A 321 -2.17 24.43 -20.91
C LEU A 321 -3.52 25.07 -21.25
N TRP A 322 -4.19 25.69 -20.24
CA TRP A 322 -5.45 26.37 -20.44
C TRP A 322 -5.69 27.49 -19.39
N PRO A 323 -6.19 28.70 -19.82
CA PRO A 323 -6.14 29.16 -21.20
C PRO A 323 -4.67 29.27 -21.64
N LEU A 324 -4.43 29.16 -22.92
CA LEU A 324 -3.07 29.39 -23.44
C LEU A 324 -2.65 30.82 -23.12
N PRO A 325 -1.41 31.06 -22.69
CA PRO A 325 -0.90 32.40 -22.41
C PRO A 325 -0.86 33.22 -23.70
N GLU A 326 -1.32 34.48 -23.64
CA GLU A 326 -1.43 35.38 -24.83
C GLU A 326 -0.06 35.82 -25.35
N SER A 327 1.00 35.68 -24.56
CA SER A 327 2.40 36.00 -24.95
C SER A 327 3.34 35.35 -23.94
N SER A 328 4.66 35.53 -24.07
CA SER A 328 5.66 35.12 -23.09
C SER A 328 5.49 35.91 -21.79
N GLU A 329 4.40 35.67 -21.06
CA GLU A 329 4.18 36.27 -19.77
C GLU A 329 5.29 35.88 -18.79
N ALA A 330 5.63 36.82 -17.90
CA ALA A 330 6.59 36.56 -16.83
C ALA A 330 6.11 35.38 -15.97
N THR A 331 7.02 34.46 -15.66
CA THR A 331 6.80 33.36 -14.73
C THR A 331 6.21 33.85 -13.41
N HIS A 332 5.15 33.22 -12.94
CA HIS A 332 4.53 33.57 -11.64
C HIS A 332 4.71 32.44 -10.63
N HIS A 333 4.24 32.71 -9.40
CA HIS A 333 4.44 31.82 -8.24
C HIS A 333 3.10 31.33 -7.66
N SER A 334 2.04 31.25 -8.47
CA SER A 334 0.71 30.82 -8.04
C SER A 334 -0.10 30.25 -9.19
N PHE A 335 -0.79 29.13 -8.95
CA PHE A 335 -1.79 28.59 -9.88
C PHE A 335 -3.07 29.43 -9.95
N PHE A 336 -3.27 30.34 -9.01
CA PHE A 336 -4.47 31.17 -8.85
C PHE A 336 -4.26 32.62 -9.30
N LYS A 337 -3.19 32.92 -10.04
CA LYS A 337 -2.98 34.27 -10.58
C LYS A 337 -4.27 34.75 -11.26
N ASP A 338 -4.73 35.95 -10.92
CA ASP A 338 -5.93 36.59 -11.44
C ASP A 338 -7.26 35.83 -11.19
N LEU A 339 -7.26 34.76 -10.40
CA LEU A 339 -8.46 34.12 -9.91
C LEU A 339 -8.81 34.66 -8.51
N GLN A 340 -9.97 35.25 -8.43
CA GLN A 340 -10.50 35.69 -7.13
C GLN A 340 -11.09 34.48 -6.40
N THR A 341 -10.55 34.15 -5.22
CA THR A 341 -10.93 32.97 -4.44
C THR A 341 -11.39 33.32 -3.03
N ASP A 342 -11.65 34.62 -2.79
CA ASP A 342 -12.14 35.12 -1.50
C ASP A 342 -13.66 35.12 -1.37
N TRP A 343 -14.16 35.40 -0.20
CA TRP A 343 -15.57 35.46 0.10
C TRP A 343 -16.36 36.54 -0.65
N GLY A 344 -15.70 37.62 -1.07
CA GLY A 344 -16.30 38.70 -1.85
C GLY A 344 -16.62 38.29 -3.29
N SER A 345 -16.06 37.17 -3.75
CA SER A 345 -16.18 36.64 -5.10
C SER A 345 -17.15 35.45 -5.21
N LEU A 346 -17.92 35.18 -4.15
CA LEU A 346 -18.77 33.99 -4.04
C LEU A 346 -19.75 33.84 -5.23
N ALA A 347 -20.37 34.94 -5.71
CA ALA A 347 -21.26 34.90 -6.84
C ALA A 347 -20.55 34.52 -8.15
N SER A 348 -19.34 35.05 -8.38
CA SER A 348 -18.54 34.70 -9.56
C SER A 348 -18.09 33.24 -9.53
N LEU A 349 -17.67 32.75 -8.36
CA LEU A 349 -17.29 31.35 -8.12
C LEU A 349 -18.47 30.40 -8.33
N ALA A 350 -19.69 30.82 -7.96
CA ALA A 350 -20.91 30.08 -8.14
C ALA A 350 -21.51 30.18 -9.56
N GLY A 351 -20.84 30.84 -10.50
CA GLY A 351 -21.35 31.00 -11.86
C GLY A 351 -22.51 31.99 -11.99
N THR A 352 -22.73 32.83 -10.99
CA THR A 352 -23.80 33.85 -10.93
C THR A 352 -23.20 35.26 -10.72
N PRO A 353 -22.31 35.76 -11.61
CA PRO A 353 -21.56 36.99 -11.38
C PRO A 353 -22.44 38.23 -11.20
N GLY A 354 -23.70 38.20 -11.67
CA GLY A 354 -24.67 39.26 -11.54
C GLY A 354 -25.43 39.32 -10.19
N SER A 355 -25.01 38.56 -9.15
CA SER A 355 -25.64 38.59 -7.85
C SER A 355 -24.81 39.40 -6.82
N PRO A 356 -24.99 40.75 -6.72
CA PRO A 356 -24.27 41.58 -5.76
C PRO A 356 -24.65 41.23 -4.32
N GLU A 357 -25.88 40.72 -4.11
CA GLU A 357 -26.36 40.33 -2.80
C GLU A 357 -25.60 39.11 -2.25
N LEU A 358 -25.37 38.06 -3.07
CA LEU A 358 -24.59 36.89 -2.69
C LEU A 358 -23.14 37.28 -2.34
N ASN A 359 -22.53 38.22 -3.08
CA ASN A 359 -21.21 38.73 -2.77
C ASN A 359 -21.21 39.59 -1.47
N ALA A 360 -22.25 40.38 -1.20
CA ALA A 360 -22.36 41.14 0.04
C ALA A 360 -22.50 40.21 1.26
N GLN A 361 -23.30 39.17 1.15
CA GLN A 361 -23.45 38.12 2.15
C GLN A 361 -22.15 37.34 2.34
N GLY A 362 -21.46 37.03 1.25
CA GLY A 362 -20.12 36.41 1.27
C GLY A 362 -19.13 37.29 2.08
N ARG A 363 -19.06 38.60 1.78
CA ARG A 363 -18.19 39.53 2.53
C ARG A 363 -18.52 39.56 4.02
N THR A 364 -19.79 39.40 4.39
CA THR A 364 -20.18 39.31 5.82
C THR A 364 -19.56 38.09 6.49
N VAL A 365 -19.63 36.92 5.85
CA VAL A 365 -18.96 35.72 6.38
C VAL A 365 -17.43 35.90 6.36
N GLY A 366 -16.87 36.43 5.29
CA GLY A 366 -15.44 36.75 5.19
C GLY A 366 -14.94 37.66 6.34
N ALA A 367 -15.69 38.68 6.70
CA ALA A 367 -15.37 39.54 7.85
C ALA A 367 -15.35 38.75 9.17
N GLN A 368 -16.25 37.78 9.33
CA GLN A 368 -16.27 36.89 10.52
C GLN A 368 -15.07 35.95 10.53
N VAL A 369 -14.64 35.44 9.35
CA VAL A 369 -13.41 34.65 9.23
C VAL A 369 -12.17 35.49 9.59
N GLU A 370 -12.05 36.70 9.06
CA GLU A 370 -10.93 37.58 9.39
C GLU A 370 -10.94 37.99 10.88
N ALA A 371 -12.11 38.17 11.47
CA ALA A 371 -12.24 38.39 12.91
C ALA A 371 -11.75 37.18 13.73
N ALA A 372 -12.04 35.95 13.27
CA ALA A 372 -11.54 34.74 13.90
C ALA A 372 -10.00 34.63 13.78
N VAL A 373 -9.46 34.98 12.61
CA VAL A 373 -7.99 35.05 12.39
C VAL A 373 -7.33 36.10 13.27
N ALA A 374 -7.92 37.27 13.38
CA ALA A 374 -7.39 38.38 14.22
C ALA A 374 -7.44 38.05 15.73
N ALA A 375 -8.46 37.31 16.17
CA ALA A 375 -8.59 36.91 17.57
C ALA A 375 -7.69 35.71 17.91
N PHE A 376 -7.25 34.93 16.91
CA PHE A 376 -6.44 33.74 17.14
C PHE A 376 -5.06 34.08 17.71
N THR A 377 -4.69 33.38 18.80
CA THR A 377 -3.33 33.35 19.32
C THR A 377 -2.88 31.90 19.54
N MET A 378 -1.56 31.65 19.52
CA MET A 378 -1.02 30.31 19.78
C MET A 378 -1.33 29.82 21.20
N GLN A 379 -1.42 30.74 22.17
CA GLN A 379 -1.66 30.47 23.58
C GLN A 379 -3.14 30.21 23.85
N GLN A 380 -4.03 30.87 23.11
CA GLN A 380 -5.47 30.86 23.32
C GLN A 380 -6.23 30.70 21.99
N PRO A 381 -6.15 29.53 21.34
CA PRO A 381 -6.90 29.29 20.08
C PRO A 381 -8.43 29.49 20.25
N THR A 382 -8.93 29.33 21.48
CA THR A 382 -10.34 29.53 21.86
C THR A 382 -10.85 30.92 21.66
N ASP A 383 -9.97 31.96 21.59
CA ASP A 383 -10.39 33.33 21.36
C ASP A 383 -11.03 33.53 19.97
N SER A 384 -10.74 32.61 19.02
CA SER A 384 -11.36 32.57 17.69
C SER A 384 -12.81 32.00 17.71
N VAL A 385 -13.22 31.31 18.77
CA VAL A 385 -14.48 30.54 18.82
C VAL A 385 -15.73 31.41 18.59
N PRO A 386 -15.91 32.60 19.21
CA PRO A 386 -17.09 33.41 18.99
C PRO A 386 -17.28 33.82 17.52
N ALA A 387 -16.18 34.24 16.86
CA ALA A 387 -16.23 34.64 15.46
C ALA A 387 -16.46 33.45 14.53
N LEU A 388 -15.85 32.29 14.81
CA LEU A 388 -16.11 31.04 14.08
C LEU A 388 -17.57 30.58 14.19
N ALA A 389 -18.16 30.66 15.40
CA ALA A 389 -19.58 30.31 15.60
C ALA A 389 -20.51 31.28 14.85
N ALA A 390 -20.20 32.58 14.85
CA ALA A 390 -20.94 33.57 14.07
C ALA A 390 -20.85 33.30 12.56
N GLY A 391 -19.64 32.96 12.04
CA GLY A 391 -19.40 32.59 10.64
C GLY A 391 -20.20 31.35 10.23
N LEU A 392 -20.19 30.31 11.07
CA LEU A 392 -20.98 29.09 10.81
C LEU A 392 -22.48 29.37 10.78
N ARG A 393 -22.98 30.18 11.71
CA ARG A 393 -24.39 30.60 11.76
C ARG A 393 -24.82 31.31 10.49
N THR A 394 -24.02 32.29 10.04
CA THR A 394 -24.29 33.06 8.82
C THR A 394 -24.24 32.16 7.59
N THR A 395 -23.20 31.30 7.48
CA THR A 395 -23.06 30.34 6.36
C THR A 395 -24.27 29.42 6.24
N ARG A 396 -24.79 28.90 7.38
CA ARG A 396 -25.97 28.04 7.39
C ARG A 396 -27.25 28.77 7.05
N ALA A 397 -27.40 30.01 7.52
CA ALA A 397 -28.53 30.85 7.12
C ALA A 397 -28.54 31.12 5.60
N LEU A 398 -27.38 31.31 4.99
CA LEU A 398 -27.28 31.41 3.54
C LEU A 398 -27.72 30.11 2.86
N LEU A 399 -27.27 28.97 3.37
CA LEU A 399 -27.62 27.65 2.80
C LEU A 399 -29.11 27.37 2.79
N THR A 400 -29.89 27.84 3.78
CA THR A 400 -31.34 27.64 3.84
C THR A 400 -32.12 28.37 2.74
N ASN A 401 -31.50 29.40 2.15
CA ASN A 401 -32.11 30.22 1.10
C ASN A 401 -31.67 29.82 -0.32
N LEU A 402 -30.83 28.80 -0.45
CA LEU A 402 -30.30 28.32 -1.73
C LEU A 402 -30.92 26.98 -2.11
N ALA A 403 -31.16 26.78 -3.41
CA ALA A 403 -31.49 25.47 -3.91
C ALA A 403 -30.34 24.49 -3.61
N PRO A 404 -30.64 23.25 -3.14
CA PRO A 404 -29.61 22.30 -2.75
C PRO A 404 -28.59 21.97 -3.84
N GLU A 405 -29.02 22.03 -5.09
CA GLU A 405 -28.19 21.77 -6.28
C GLU A 405 -27.38 22.98 -6.75
N ALA A 406 -27.63 24.18 -6.23
CA ALA A 406 -26.91 25.39 -6.62
C ALA A 406 -25.40 25.28 -6.30
N GLU A 407 -24.57 25.86 -7.17
CA GLU A 407 -23.10 25.85 -6.98
C GLU A 407 -22.70 26.58 -5.69
N ALA A 408 -23.35 27.71 -5.39
CA ALA A 408 -23.16 28.39 -4.11
C ALA A 408 -23.44 27.50 -2.90
N ALA A 409 -24.47 26.64 -2.98
CA ALA A 409 -24.78 25.70 -1.91
C ALA A 409 -23.70 24.61 -1.77
N PHE A 410 -23.13 24.14 -2.87
CA PHE A 410 -21.98 23.20 -2.84
C PHE A 410 -20.77 23.82 -2.13
N LEU A 411 -20.39 25.05 -2.50
CA LEU A 411 -19.28 25.79 -1.89
C LEU A 411 -19.52 26.06 -0.40
N LEU A 412 -20.72 26.54 -0.03
CA LEU A 412 -21.06 26.87 1.33
C LEU A 412 -21.20 25.63 2.23
N ARG A 413 -21.65 24.47 1.72
CA ARG A 413 -21.62 23.21 2.48
C ARG A 413 -20.19 22.80 2.83
N THR A 414 -19.25 23.01 1.91
CA THR A 414 -17.83 22.74 2.18
C THR A 414 -17.33 23.69 3.26
N LYS A 415 -17.65 24.98 3.18
CA LYS A 415 -17.27 25.98 4.22
C LYS A 415 -17.89 25.68 5.57
N ALA A 416 -19.17 25.28 5.63
CA ALA A 416 -19.80 24.92 6.89
C ALA A 416 -19.06 23.77 7.61
N ARG A 417 -18.62 22.74 6.87
CA ARG A 417 -17.76 21.66 7.42
C ARG A 417 -16.40 22.17 7.88
N GLN A 418 -15.78 23.10 7.13
CA GLN A 418 -14.51 23.72 7.53
C GLN A 418 -14.67 24.57 8.80
N PHE A 419 -15.79 25.26 9.01
CA PHE A 419 -16.09 25.94 10.29
C PHE A 419 -16.24 24.96 11.44
N GLU A 420 -16.94 23.83 11.26
CA GLU A 420 -17.05 22.78 12.28
C GLU A 420 -15.68 22.21 12.66
N GLU A 421 -14.80 22.00 11.66
CA GLU A 421 -13.44 21.52 11.90
C GLU A 421 -12.57 22.58 12.60
N ALA A 422 -12.70 23.87 12.24
CA ALA A 422 -12.01 24.96 12.93
C ALA A 422 -12.45 25.10 14.39
N LEU A 423 -13.76 24.99 14.67
CA LEU A 423 -14.28 24.96 16.03
C LEU A 423 -13.77 23.76 16.82
N ARG A 424 -13.77 22.59 16.21
CA ARG A 424 -13.19 21.36 16.80
C ARG A 424 -11.72 21.56 17.19
N ALA A 425 -10.93 22.11 16.26
CA ALA A 425 -9.49 22.35 16.47
C ALA A 425 -9.23 23.40 17.56
N ALA A 426 -9.93 24.55 17.50
CA ALA A 426 -9.80 25.64 18.45
C ALA A 426 -10.19 25.24 19.89
N LEU A 427 -11.22 24.39 20.02
CA LEU A 427 -11.67 23.86 21.31
C LEU A 427 -10.85 22.67 21.78
N GLY A 428 -9.95 22.12 20.91
CA GLY A 428 -9.14 20.96 21.24
C GLY A 428 -9.95 19.69 21.46
N LEU A 429 -11.07 19.54 20.71
CA LEU A 429 -11.99 18.40 20.85
C LEU A 429 -11.52 17.18 20.05
N ASN A 430 -11.67 16.01 20.65
CA ASN A 430 -11.44 14.71 20.03
C ASN A 430 -12.60 13.76 20.37
N LEU A 431 -13.14 13.06 19.37
CA LEU A 431 -14.15 12.02 19.54
C LEU A 431 -13.50 10.66 19.31
N VAL A 432 -13.55 9.80 20.32
CA VAL A 432 -13.05 8.41 20.27
C VAL A 432 -14.24 7.46 20.41
N ALA A 433 -14.28 6.43 19.58
CA ALA A 433 -15.32 5.41 19.61
C ALA A 433 -14.68 4.02 19.53
N LEU A 434 -14.81 3.22 20.60
CA LEU A 434 -14.12 1.94 20.71
C LEU A 434 -15.10 0.79 20.81
N ALA A 435 -14.99 -0.19 19.92
CA ALA A 435 -15.72 -1.44 19.97
C ALA A 435 -15.10 -2.36 21.04
N VAL A 436 -15.88 -2.72 22.05
CA VAL A 436 -15.45 -3.52 23.20
C VAL A 436 -16.36 -4.74 23.39
N PRO A 437 -15.91 -5.80 24.08
CA PRO A 437 -16.81 -6.90 24.47
C PRO A 437 -18.03 -6.37 25.27
N PRO A 438 -19.21 -6.96 25.08
CA PRO A 438 -20.47 -6.41 25.64
C PRO A 438 -20.49 -6.33 27.19
N HIS A 439 -19.70 -7.15 27.86
CA HIS A 439 -19.60 -7.17 29.32
C HIS A 439 -18.32 -6.53 29.87
N ALA A 440 -17.50 -5.93 28.98
CA ALA A 440 -16.29 -5.27 29.43
C ALA A 440 -16.59 -4.06 30.32
N ALA A 441 -15.76 -3.84 31.34
CA ALA A 441 -15.87 -2.64 32.16
C ALA A 441 -15.61 -1.38 31.33
N SER A 442 -16.26 -0.26 31.65
CA SER A 442 -15.97 1.03 31.01
C SER A 442 -14.49 1.38 31.18
N GLY A 443 -13.88 1.85 30.07
CA GLY A 443 -12.47 2.23 30.07
C GLY A 443 -11.49 1.05 29.98
N THR A 444 -11.96 -0.17 29.74
CA THR A 444 -11.07 -1.32 29.50
C THR A 444 -10.13 -1.04 28.31
N PRO A 445 -8.84 -1.42 28.39
CA PRO A 445 -7.94 -1.35 27.25
C PRO A 445 -8.28 -2.39 26.16
N THR A 446 -9.00 -3.47 26.52
CA THR A 446 -9.35 -4.55 25.61
C THR A 446 -10.43 -4.09 24.63
N THR A 447 -10.16 -4.23 23.35
CA THR A 447 -11.12 -4.00 22.26
C THR A 447 -11.27 -5.27 21.42
N LEU A 448 -12.31 -5.30 20.59
CA LEU A 448 -12.51 -6.41 19.64
C LEU A 448 -11.59 -6.22 18.46
N ALA A 449 -10.87 -7.27 18.05
CA ALA A 449 -10.00 -7.22 16.86
C ALA A 449 -10.82 -7.02 15.57
N ALA A 450 -11.93 -7.72 15.47
CA ALA A 450 -12.95 -7.59 14.42
C ALA A 450 -14.30 -8.01 15.00
N VAL A 451 -15.36 -7.81 14.25
CA VAL A 451 -16.71 -8.27 14.59
C VAL A 451 -17.28 -9.11 13.46
N VAL A 452 -18.24 -9.97 13.78
CA VAL A 452 -18.91 -10.83 12.79
C VAL A 452 -20.42 -10.52 12.74
N PRO A 453 -21.10 -10.77 11.60
CA PRO A 453 -22.56 -10.68 11.53
C PRO A 453 -23.25 -11.48 12.64
N GLY A 454 -24.28 -10.91 13.23
CA GLY A 454 -25.03 -11.49 14.36
C GLY A 454 -24.38 -11.27 15.75
N GLN A 455 -23.17 -10.75 15.83
CA GLN A 455 -22.48 -10.54 17.11
C GLN A 455 -23.03 -9.32 17.85
N THR A 456 -23.21 -9.46 19.17
CA THR A 456 -23.49 -8.33 20.07
C THR A 456 -22.21 -7.78 20.65
N ILE A 457 -22.03 -6.45 20.60
CA ILE A 457 -20.86 -5.72 21.12
C ILE A 457 -21.32 -4.50 21.93
N ALA A 458 -20.43 -3.90 22.69
CA ALA A 458 -20.60 -2.55 23.20
C ALA A 458 -19.66 -1.58 22.47
N ILE A 459 -20.08 -0.31 22.37
CA ILE A 459 -19.26 0.77 21.84
C ILE A 459 -19.16 1.88 22.89
N ASP A 460 -17.94 2.15 23.32
CA ASP A 460 -17.61 3.24 24.22
C ASP A 460 -17.33 4.51 23.42
N LEU A 461 -18.21 5.50 23.54
CA LEU A 461 -18.05 6.83 22.96
C LEU A 461 -17.45 7.77 24.00
N THR A 462 -16.40 8.48 23.64
CA THR A 462 -15.77 9.46 24.51
C THR A 462 -15.46 10.73 23.72
N LEU A 463 -16.08 11.85 24.11
CA LEU A 463 -15.71 13.19 23.65
C LEU A 463 -14.71 13.75 24.67
N GLU A 464 -13.48 13.99 24.20
CA GLU A 464 -12.37 14.49 24.98
C GLU A 464 -12.05 15.95 24.60
N GLY A 465 -11.63 16.75 25.56
CA GLY A 465 -11.16 18.11 25.29
C GLY A 465 -10.91 18.90 26.57
N SER A 466 -10.03 19.91 26.48
CA SER A 466 -9.76 20.86 27.58
C SER A 466 -10.82 21.94 27.71
N ASN A 467 -11.65 22.16 26.70
CA ASN A 467 -12.59 23.29 26.61
C ASN A 467 -14.04 22.84 26.54
N LEU A 468 -14.40 21.73 27.22
CA LEU A 468 -15.78 21.21 27.23
C LEU A 468 -16.79 22.15 27.90
N ALA A 469 -16.34 23.19 28.63
CA ALA A 469 -17.21 24.21 29.22
C ALA A 469 -17.88 25.09 28.15
N TYR A 470 -17.35 25.18 26.95
CA TYR A 470 -17.97 25.90 25.81
C TYR A 470 -19.17 25.14 25.20
N LEU A 471 -19.36 23.87 25.56
CA LEU A 471 -20.37 23.00 24.93
C LEU A 471 -21.67 22.98 25.74
N SER A 472 -22.82 23.11 25.05
CA SER A 472 -24.13 22.78 25.56
C SER A 472 -24.82 21.73 24.69
N ASP A 473 -25.88 21.09 25.21
CA ASP A 473 -26.72 20.10 24.50
C ASP A 473 -25.90 18.97 23.83
N VAL A 474 -24.97 18.40 24.59
CA VAL A 474 -24.07 17.36 24.06
C VAL A 474 -24.78 16.01 23.98
N ASP A 475 -24.82 15.44 22.78
CA ASP A 475 -25.25 14.05 22.54
C ASP A 475 -24.19 13.26 21.76
N LEU A 476 -24.03 11.99 22.11
CA LEU A 476 -23.12 11.05 21.49
C LEU A 476 -23.91 9.87 20.94
N TRP A 477 -23.82 9.58 19.65
CA TRP A 477 -24.58 8.50 19.03
C TRP A 477 -23.82 7.84 17.87
N ILE A 478 -24.37 6.80 17.25
CA ILE A 478 -23.75 6.05 16.14
C ILE A 478 -24.65 6.17 14.91
N ALA A 479 -24.09 6.70 13.82
CA ALA A 479 -24.64 6.55 12.49
C ALA A 479 -24.24 5.14 11.97
N ARG A 480 -25.17 4.23 12.06
CA ARG A 480 -24.99 2.80 11.83
C ARG A 480 -25.64 2.34 10.54
N PRO A 481 -25.25 1.17 9.97
CA PRO A 481 -26.04 0.50 8.97
C PRO A 481 -27.48 0.23 9.45
N PRO A 482 -28.47 0.21 8.55
CA PRO A 482 -29.88 0.07 8.92
C PRO A 482 -30.22 -1.23 9.67
N ASP A 483 -29.50 -2.30 9.41
CA ASP A 483 -29.67 -3.63 9.99
C ASP A 483 -29.05 -3.78 11.39
N TRP A 484 -28.25 -2.82 11.87
CA TRP A 484 -27.71 -2.88 13.24
C TRP A 484 -28.78 -2.50 14.25
N GLN A 485 -28.96 -3.34 15.25
CA GLN A 485 -29.84 -3.06 16.39
C GLN A 485 -29.07 -2.34 17.49
N VAL A 486 -29.42 -1.10 17.76
CA VAL A 486 -28.72 -0.24 18.73
C VAL A 486 -29.63 0.02 19.93
N VAL A 487 -29.11 -0.27 21.12
CA VAL A 487 -29.74 0.02 22.40
C VAL A 487 -28.79 0.87 23.23
N PRO A 488 -29.10 2.13 23.56
CA PRO A 488 -28.34 2.92 24.50
C PRO A 488 -28.33 2.29 25.90
N GLU A 489 -27.15 2.04 26.46
CA GLU A 489 -27.03 1.56 27.85
C GLU A 489 -26.97 2.71 28.86
N THR A 490 -26.39 3.83 28.40
CA THR A 490 -26.27 5.03 29.24
C THR A 490 -26.64 6.27 28.44
N GLU A 491 -27.00 7.33 29.13
CA GLU A 491 -27.06 8.67 28.53
C GLU A 491 -25.65 9.27 28.44
N ALA A 492 -25.52 10.29 27.59
CA ALA A 492 -24.29 11.06 27.55
C ALA A 492 -24.07 11.80 28.86
N ARG A 493 -22.97 11.57 29.54
CA ARG A 493 -22.70 12.16 30.85
C ARG A 493 -21.27 12.70 30.94
N ARG A 494 -21.11 13.81 31.64
CA ARG A 494 -19.77 14.32 31.97
C ARG A 494 -19.11 13.38 32.99
N ALA A 495 -18.01 12.74 32.60
CA ALA A 495 -17.23 11.86 33.46
C ALA A 495 -16.13 12.65 34.21
N SER A 496 -15.62 13.73 33.59
CA SER A 496 -14.65 14.64 34.18
C SER A 496 -14.75 16.01 33.50
N ASP A 497 -13.91 16.97 33.92
CA ASP A 497 -13.83 18.28 33.26
C ASP A 497 -13.34 18.18 31.81
N ARG A 498 -12.75 17.03 31.43
CA ARG A 498 -12.14 16.80 30.12
C ARG A 498 -12.79 15.70 29.32
N THR A 499 -13.83 15.02 29.82
CA THR A 499 -14.44 13.88 29.14
C THR A 499 -15.95 13.83 29.31
N ILE A 500 -16.66 13.61 28.21
CA ILE A 500 -18.06 13.24 28.16
C ILE A 500 -18.13 11.84 27.55
N VAL A 501 -18.86 10.92 28.18
CA VAL A 501 -18.88 9.51 27.81
C VAL A 501 -20.29 9.00 27.61
N ARG A 502 -20.46 8.04 26.70
CA ARG A 502 -21.68 7.25 26.52
C ARG A 502 -21.30 5.84 26.10
N ARG A 503 -22.04 4.85 26.62
CA ARG A 503 -21.94 3.45 26.17
C ARG A 503 -23.20 3.06 25.41
N ILE A 504 -23.00 2.38 24.30
CA ILE A 504 -24.06 1.88 23.42
C ILE A 504 -23.83 0.39 23.21
N ARG A 505 -24.86 -0.44 23.44
CA ARG A 505 -24.85 -1.84 23.02
C ARG A 505 -25.45 -1.95 21.63
N THR A 506 -24.86 -2.75 20.79
CA THR A 506 -25.35 -2.99 19.44
C THR A 506 -25.18 -4.44 19.02
N THR A 507 -26.16 -4.97 18.29
CA THR A 507 -26.06 -6.25 17.60
C THR A 507 -25.84 -5.98 16.12
N ILE A 508 -24.76 -6.52 15.57
CA ILE A 508 -24.42 -6.45 14.15
C ILE A 508 -25.48 -7.22 13.37
N GLY A 509 -26.07 -6.66 12.35
CA GLY A 509 -27.05 -7.34 11.51
C GLY A 509 -26.49 -8.62 10.88
N ALA A 510 -27.34 -9.61 10.68
CA ALA A 510 -26.92 -10.88 10.04
C ALA A 510 -26.48 -10.69 8.58
N ASP A 511 -27.06 -9.71 7.89
CA ASP A 511 -26.78 -9.36 6.49
C ASP A 511 -25.81 -8.19 6.34
N THR A 512 -25.15 -7.78 7.42
CA THR A 512 -24.21 -6.66 7.40
C THR A 512 -23.09 -6.92 6.41
N LYS A 513 -22.83 -5.93 5.56
CA LYS A 513 -21.75 -6.01 4.57
C LYS A 513 -20.40 -6.16 5.24
N LEU A 514 -19.63 -7.13 4.76
CA LEU A 514 -18.25 -7.36 5.21
C LEU A 514 -17.36 -6.18 4.80
N SER A 515 -16.31 -5.94 5.58
CA SER A 515 -15.31 -4.89 5.33
C SER A 515 -14.36 -5.31 4.19
N ARG A 516 -14.88 -5.28 2.98
CA ARG A 516 -14.11 -5.56 1.77
C ARG A 516 -13.29 -4.36 1.34
N PRO A 517 -12.18 -4.55 0.59
CA PRO A 517 -11.44 -3.47 -0.03
C PRO A 517 -12.32 -2.59 -0.90
N ALA A 518 -11.86 -1.37 -1.17
CA ALA A 518 -12.53 -0.44 -2.08
C ALA A 518 -12.50 -0.92 -3.55
N PHE A 519 -11.77 -1.96 -3.85
CA PHE A 519 -11.64 -2.57 -5.17
C PHE A 519 -11.55 -4.09 -5.06
N SER A 520 -11.93 -4.78 -6.13
CA SER A 520 -11.74 -6.22 -6.27
C SER A 520 -11.81 -6.61 -7.75
N ARG A 521 -11.09 -7.65 -8.13
CA ARG A 521 -11.16 -8.26 -9.45
C ARG A 521 -11.31 -9.78 -9.34
N THR A 522 -11.90 -10.40 -10.35
CA THR A 522 -12.17 -11.83 -10.36
C THR A 522 -11.03 -12.66 -10.95
N SER A 523 -10.21 -12.04 -11.80
CA SER A 523 -9.06 -12.71 -12.42
C SER A 523 -7.98 -11.68 -12.81
N LEU A 524 -6.77 -12.14 -13.08
CA LEU A 524 -5.66 -11.30 -13.55
C LEU A 524 -5.87 -10.76 -14.97
N THR A 525 -6.66 -11.45 -15.77
CA THR A 525 -7.00 -10.99 -17.13
C THR A 525 -8.06 -9.91 -17.17
N GLN A 526 -8.64 -9.56 -16.02
CA GLN A 526 -9.54 -8.43 -15.89
C GLN A 526 -8.71 -7.14 -15.72
N HIS A 527 -8.68 -6.29 -16.73
CA HIS A 527 -7.90 -5.06 -16.73
C HIS A 527 -8.57 -3.88 -16.00
N HIS A 528 -9.86 -4.01 -15.67
CA HIS A 528 -10.61 -3.06 -14.88
C HIS A 528 -11.33 -3.77 -13.75
N TYR A 529 -11.55 -3.11 -12.63
CA TYR A 529 -12.29 -3.68 -11.50
C TYR A 529 -13.16 -2.63 -10.79
N THR A 530 -14.19 -3.13 -10.10
CA THR A 530 -15.13 -2.25 -9.41
C THR A 530 -14.40 -1.39 -8.39
N ARG A 531 -14.65 -0.08 -8.50
CA ARG A 531 -14.13 0.89 -7.57
C ARG A 531 -15.24 1.34 -6.63
N ALA A 532 -14.98 1.25 -5.34
CA ALA A 532 -15.79 1.82 -4.29
C ALA A 532 -14.89 2.54 -3.28
N GLU A 533 -15.39 3.55 -2.60
CA GLU A 533 -14.70 4.12 -1.45
C GLU A 533 -14.73 3.10 -0.30
N PRO A 534 -13.64 2.97 0.48
CA PRO A 534 -13.65 2.11 1.65
C PRO A 534 -14.78 2.53 2.59
N ALA A 535 -15.67 1.59 2.88
CA ALA A 535 -16.74 1.82 3.85
C ALA A 535 -16.22 1.49 5.25
N VAL A 536 -16.53 2.35 6.22
CA VAL A 536 -16.32 2.06 7.65
C VAL A 536 -17.54 1.32 8.20
N ALA A 537 -17.35 0.43 9.17
CA ALA A 537 -18.39 -0.39 9.74
C ALA A 537 -19.51 0.47 10.38
N ALA A 538 -19.14 1.51 11.10
CA ALA A 538 -20.05 2.50 11.66
C ALA A 538 -19.29 3.81 11.96
N ILE A 539 -20.04 4.91 12.06
CA ILE A 539 -19.51 6.24 12.38
C ILE A 539 -20.09 6.69 13.72
N ALA A 540 -19.23 7.06 14.65
CA ALA A 540 -19.61 7.74 15.86
C ALA A 540 -19.79 9.24 15.59
N VAL A 541 -20.81 9.83 16.18
CA VAL A 541 -21.18 11.23 15.99
C VAL A 541 -21.34 11.90 17.37
N ALA A 542 -20.68 13.04 17.53
CA ALA A 542 -20.94 13.97 18.63
C ALA A 542 -21.65 15.19 18.07
N THR A 543 -22.82 15.51 18.62
CA THR A 543 -23.53 16.75 18.34
C THR A 543 -23.61 17.60 19.61
N PHE A 544 -23.39 18.89 19.47
CA PHE A 544 -23.38 19.85 20.57
C PHE A 544 -23.62 21.26 20.05
N ARG A 545 -23.79 22.23 20.95
CA ARG A 545 -23.85 23.66 20.58
C ARG A 545 -22.66 24.42 21.12
N VAL A 546 -22.13 25.33 20.31
CA VAL A 546 -21.14 26.32 20.69
C VAL A 546 -21.71 27.70 20.38
N GLU A 547 -21.75 28.61 21.35
CA GLU A 547 -22.44 29.91 21.19
C GLU A 547 -23.87 29.79 20.61
N GLY A 548 -24.58 28.71 21.01
CA GLY A 548 -25.91 28.40 20.50
C GLY A 548 -25.98 27.83 19.08
N VAL A 549 -24.82 27.67 18.37
CA VAL A 549 -24.74 27.11 17.02
C VAL A 549 -24.53 25.62 17.10
N PRO A 550 -25.31 24.77 16.41
CA PRO A 550 -25.08 23.33 16.38
C PRO A 550 -23.75 23.02 15.69
N VAL A 551 -22.98 22.08 16.22
CA VAL A 551 -21.72 21.58 15.68
C VAL A 551 -21.75 20.05 15.67
N THR A 552 -21.16 19.44 14.67
CA THR A 552 -21.12 17.97 14.56
C THR A 552 -19.68 17.51 14.32
N ILE A 553 -19.21 16.57 15.14
CA ILE A 553 -17.94 15.86 14.94
C ILE A 553 -18.23 14.40 14.62
N ARG A 554 -17.48 13.82 13.71
CA ARG A 554 -17.61 12.41 13.29
C ARG A 554 -16.28 11.71 13.37
N THR A 555 -16.30 10.43 13.81
CA THR A 555 -15.14 9.54 13.78
C THR A 555 -15.59 8.11 13.45
N PRO A 556 -14.82 7.30 12.71
CA PRO A 556 -15.10 5.87 12.60
C PRO A 556 -15.13 5.18 13.96
N VAL A 557 -15.93 4.13 14.08
CA VAL A 557 -15.80 3.21 15.22
C VAL A 557 -14.51 2.43 15.03
N GLN A 558 -13.70 2.33 16.09
CA GLN A 558 -12.32 1.85 16.06
C GLN A 558 -12.09 0.73 17.06
N ARG A 559 -10.95 0.07 16.90
CA ARG A 559 -10.35 -0.88 17.84
C ARG A 559 -8.96 -0.41 18.25
N ARG A 560 -8.47 -0.88 19.38
CA ARG A 560 -7.07 -0.72 19.77
C ARG A 560 -6.28 -1.93 19.30
N GLU A 561 -5.20 -1.67 18.59
CA GLU A 561 -4.21 -2.68 18.24
C GLU A 561 -2.97 -2.49 19.10
N ALA A 562 -2.59 -3.52 19.85
CA ALA A 562 -1.41 -3.47 20.70
C ALA A 562 -0.12 -3.50 19.84
N ARG A 563 0.78 -2.56 20.08
CA ARG A 563 2.13 -2.49 19.51
C ARG A 563 3.17 -2.42 20.64
N LEU A 564 3.06 -3.34 21.56
CA LEU A 564 3.93 -3.36 22.74
C LEU A 564 5.42 -3.58 22.33
N PRO A 565 6.37 -2.86 22.97
CA PRO A 565 6.20 -1.95 24.11
C PRO A 565 5.80 -0.51 23.74
N TYR A 566 5.54 -0.20 22.46
CA TYR A 566 5.32 1.16 21.94
C TYR A 566 3.91 1.73 22.22
N GLY A 567 2.98 0.92 22.75
CA GLY A 567 1.61 1.32 23.12
C GLY A 567 0.55 0.72 22.21
N TYR A 568 -0.49 1.50 21.94
CA TYR A 568 -1.63 1.09 21.12
C TYR A 568 -1.80 2.02 19.91
N VAL A 569 -2.24 1.45 18.80
CA VAL A 569 -2.67 2.19 17.60
C VAL A 569 -4.17 2.01 17.46
N LEU A 570 -4.89 3.08 17.07
CA LEU A 570 -6.29 2.99 16.70
C LEU A 570 -6.41 2.53 15.25
N ARG A 571 -7.28 1.55 15.02
CA ARG A 571 -7.62 1.01 13.70
C ARG A 571 -9.13 1.00 13.53
N ASN A 572 -9.61 1.18 12.31
CA ASN A 572 -11.03 1.11 12.03
C ASN A 572 -11.57 -0.29 12.35
N LEU A 573 -12.79 -0.34 12.93
CA LEU A 573 -13.49 -1.60 13.18
C LEU A 573 -13.78 -2.30 11.86
N GLN A 574 -13.49 -3.60 11.79
CA GLN A 574 -13.74 -4.43 10.62
C GLN A 574 -14.86 -5.43 10.90
N VAL A 575 -15.73 -5.65 9.92
CA VAL A 575 -16.74 -6.72 9.92
C VAL A 575 -16.20 -7.84 9.04
N LEU A 576 -15.89 -9.00 9.63
CA LEU A 576 -15.34 -10.16 8.96
C LEU A 576 -16.34 -11.33 8.95
N PRO A 577 -16.20 -12.31 8.05
CA PRO A 577 -17.01 -13.53 8.12
C PRO A 577 -16.64 -14.34 9.36
N ALA A 578 -17.59 -15.09 9.90
CA ALA A 578 -17.34 -15.95 11.06
C ALA A 578 -16.36 -17.10 10.76
N VAL A 579 -16.22 -17.47 9.49
CA VAL A 579 -15.27 -18.48 9.00
C VAL A 579 -14.59 -17.94 7.74
N SER A 580 -13.27 -17.99 7.71
CA SER A 580 -12.41 -17.73 6.56
C SER A 580 -11.75 -19.04 6.13
N LEU A 581 -11.79 -19.33 4.85
CA LEU A 581 -11.21 -20.53 4.26
C LEU A 581 -10.13 -20.15 3.26
N THR A 582 -8.95 -20.75 3.40
CA THR A 582 -7.86 -20.57 2.43
C THR A 582 -7.37 -21.92 1.95
N VAL A 583 -7.38 -22.16 0.63
CA VAL A 583 -6.80 -23.36 0.02
C VAL A 583 -5.37 -23.06 -0.40
N ARG A 584 -4.45 -23.92 -0.01
CA ARG A 584 -3.03 -23.78 -0.34
C ARG A 584 -2.48 -25.03 -1.04
N PRO A 585 -1.73 -24.85 -2.11
CA PRO A 585 -1.44 -23.57 -2.78
C PRO A 585 -2.66 -23.01 -3.53
N ALA A 586 -2.63 -21.72 -3.89
CA ALA A 586 -3.71 -21.10 -4.67
C ALA A 586 -3.77 -21.64 -6.11
N VAL A 587 -2.64 -22.08 -6.64
CA VAL A 587 -2.54 -22.86 -7.89
C VAL A 587 -1.78 -24.14 -7.57
N THR A 588 -2.44 -25.26 -7.74
CA THR A 588 -1.88 -26.59 -7.50
C THR A 588 -1.32 -27.14 -8.81
N ILE A 589 -0.01 -27.28 -8.89
CA ILE A 589 0.65 -27.91 -10.02
C ILE A 589 0.57 -29.42 -9.86
N VAL A 590 0.16 -30.08 -10.93
CA VAL A 590 0.12 -31.52 -11.02
C VAL A 590 1.07 -31.94 -12.12
N PRO A 591 2.27 -32.44 -11.79
CA PRO A 591 3.14 -33.05 -12.79
C PRO A 591 2.40 -34.20 -13.51
N HIS A 592 2.53 -34.26 -14.83
CA HIS A 592 1.70 -35.16 -15.67
C HIS A 592 1.72 -36.62 -15.21
N GLU A 593 2.87 -37.11 -14.73
CA GLU A 593 3.04 -38.50 -14.26
C GLU A 593 2.58 -38.71 -12.80
N GLN A 594 2.16 -37.66 -12.10
CA GLN A 594 1.78 -37.76 -10.70
C GLN A 594 0.31 -38.09 -10.54
N GLU A 595 0.00 -39.22 -9.90
CA GLU A 595 -1.38 -39.66 -9.66
C GLU A 595 -2.04 -38.97 -8.45
N THR A 596 -1.24 -38.42 -7.54
CA THR A 596 -1.74 -37.86 -6.29
C THR A 596 -1.07 -36.52 -5.96
N VAL A 597 -1.86 -35.56 -5.47
CA VAL A 597 -1.36 -34.29 -4.92
C VAL A 597 -2.06 -33.98 -3.60
N THR A 598 -1.37 -33.27 -2.71
CA THR A 598 -1.96 -32.83 -1.43
C THR A 598 -2.18 -31.34 -1.46
N VAL A 599 -3.36 -30.91 -1.01
CA VAL A 599 -3.71 -29.52 -0.75
C VAL A 599 -4.11 -29.34 0.70
N THR A 600 -3.75 -28.19 1.28
CA THR A 600 -4.10 -27.85 2.66
C THR A 600 -5.22 -26.82 2.66
N VAL A 601 -6.25 -27.03 3.47
CA VAL A 601 -7.27 -26.03 3.75
C VAL A 601 -7.05 -25.45 5.14
N GLU A 602 -6.76 -24.16 5.18
CA GLU A 602 -6.66 -23.40 6.42
C GLU A 602 -8.04 -22.82 6.75
N VAL A 603 -8.45 -22.97 7.99
CA VAL A 603 -9.74 -22.47 8.51
C VAL A 603 -9.45 -21.52 9.65
N GLU A 604 -9.71 -20.24 9.43
CA GLU A 604 -9.68 -19.22 10.49
C GLU A 604 -11.09 -18.93 10.97
N ARG A 605 -11.28 -18.82 12.28
CA ARG A 605 -12.59 -18.58 12.89
C ARG A 605 -12.59 -17.29 13.71
N ALA A 606 -13.52 -16.42 13.38
CA ALA A 606 -13.73 -15.14 14.06
C ALA A 606 -15.02 -15.15 14.90
N GLY A 607 -15.03 -14.32 15.95
CA GLY A 607 -16.22 -14.12 16.79
C GLY A 607 -16.36 -15.18 17.89
N PRO A 608 -17.35 -15.02 18.78
CA PRO A 608 -17.53 -15.86 19.97
C PRO A 608 -18.37 -17.14 19.73
N ALA A 609 -18.84 -17.39 18.53
CA ALA A 609 -19.77 -18.48 18.28
C ALA A 609 -19.08 -19.86 18.41
N THR A 610 -19.59 -20.69 19.31
CA THR A 610 -19.20 -22.10 19.54
C THR A 610 -20.12 -23.03 18.77
N ILE A 611 -19.96 -23.15 17.48
CA ILE A 611 -20.80 -23.99 16.62
C ILE A 611 -19.91 -25.04 15.95
N ALA A 612 -20.22 -26.31 16.11
CA ALA A 612 -19.58 -27.39 15.38
C ALA A 612 -19.92 -27.30 13.89
N GLY A 613 -18.99 -27.72 13.06
CA GLY A 613 -19.16 -27.68 11.62
C GLY A 613 -18.50 -28.83 10.90
N THR A 614 -18.58 -28.78 9.60
CA THR A 614 -17.87 -29.71 8.70
C THR A 614 -17.20 -28.94 7.58
N LEU A 615 -16.03 -29.43 7.17
CA LEU A 615 -15.31 -28.95 6.00
C LEU A 615 -15.22 -30.05 4.96
N ALA A 616 -15.47 -29.71 3.72
CA ALA A 616 -15.29 -30.58 2.56
C ALA A 616 -14.54 -29.83 1.46
N LEU A 617 -13.76 -30.57 0.67
CA LEU A 617 -13.16 -30.05 -0.54
C LEU A 617 -13.93 -30.60 -1.75
N GLN A 618 -14.55 -29.70 -2.50
CA GLN A 618 -15.20 -30.02 -3.76
C GLN A 618 -14.13 -30.10 -4.85
N VAL A 619 -14.13 -31.22 -5.57
CA VAL A 619 -13.16 -31.49 -6.63
C VAL A 619 -13.88 -31.63 -7.98
N PRO A 620 -13.21 -31.30 -9.09
CA PRO A 620 -13.78 -31.44 -10.43
C PRO A 620 -13.91 -32.91 -10.86
N PRO A 621 -14.66 -33.18 -11.94
CA PRO A 621 -14.70 -34.51 -12.54
C PRO A 621 -13.29 -34.99 -12.88
N GLY A 622 -13.03 -36.31 -12.76
CA GLY A 622 -11.70 -36.87 -12.97
C GLY A 622 -10.79 -36.86 -11.75
N TRP A 623 -11.30 -36.37 -10.61
CA TRP A 623 -10.58 -36.36 -9.34
C TRP A 623 -11.41 -36.94 -8.20
N ALA A 624 -10.75 -37.65 -7.29
CA ALA A 624 -11.30 -38.08 -6.02
C ALA A 624 -10.49 -37.43 -4.88
N VAL A 625 -11.12 -37.22 -3.72
CA VAL A 625 -10.48 -36.57 -2.58
C VAL A 625 -10.60 -37.41 -1.31
N ARG A 626 -9.55 -37.44 -0.51
CA ARG A 626 -9.53 -38.04 0.82
C ARG A 626 -8.87 -37.12 1.83
N PRO A 627 -9.47 -36.93 3.02
CA PRO A 627 -10.82 -37.36 3.42
C PRO A 627 -11.93 -36.64 2.63
N VAL A 628 -13.10 -37.24 2.45
CA VAL A 628 -14.23 -36.58 1.77
C VAL A 628 -14.79 -35.43 2.58
N ARG A 629 -14.71 -35.55 3.91
CA ARG A 629 -15.20 -34.51 4.87
C ARG A 629 -14.44 -34.67 6.18
N VAL A 630 -14.18 -33.51 6.84
CA VAL A 630 -13.64 -33.43 8.19
C VAL A 630 -14.55 -32.64 9.11
N SER A 631 -14.48 -32.91 10.41
CA SER A 631 -15.23 -32.18 11.43
C SER A 631 -14.42 -30.99 11.90
N LEU A 632 -15.08 -29.83 11.99
CA LEU A 632 -14.52 -28.63 12.59
C LEU A 632 -14.82 -28.59 14.09
N ALA A 633 -13.86 -28.16 14.90
CA ALA A 633 -14.03 -27.99 16.33
C ALA A 633 -15.23 -27.08 16.65
N SER A 634 -15.87 -27.35 17.78
CA SER A 634 -16.99 -26.49 18.22
C SER A 634 -16.52 -25.11 18.70
N GLN A 635 -15.27 -25.02 19.18
CA GLN A 635 -14.68 -23.74 19.60
C GLN A 635 -14.05 -22.99 18.42
N PRO A 636 -14.01 -21.64 18.45
CA PRO A 636 -13.39 -20.84 17.41
C PRO A 636 -11.85 -20.90 17.56
N VAL A 637 -11.24 -21.92 16.95
CA VAL A 637 -9.79 -22.09 16.83
C VAL A 637 -9.42 -22.18 15.36
N ASP A 638 -8.20 -21.76 15.05
CA ASP A 638 -7.65 -21.90 13.71
C ASP A 638 -7.21 -23.35 13.51
N GLU A 639 -7.59 -23.94 12.39
CA GLU A 639 -7.36 -25.34 12.07
C GLU A 639 -6.77 -25.48 10.66
N ARG A 640 -5.99 -26.55 10.45
CA ARG A 640 -5.43 -26.93 9.16
C ARG A 640 -5.80 -28.37 8.84
N PHE A 641 -6.21 -28.62 7.59
CA PHE A 641 -6.60 -29.93 7.12
C PHE A 641 -5.97 -30.22 5.77
N ASP A 642 -5.28 -31.35 5.68
CA ASP A 642 -4.70 -31.84 4.44
C ASP A 642 -5.70 -32.76 3.73
N PHE A 643 -5.85 -32.52 2.43
CA PHE A 643 -6.68 -33.30 1.52
C PHE A 643 -5.80 -33.88 0.42
N THR A 644 -5.80 -35.20 0.26
CA THR A 644 -5.12 -35.89 -0.85
C THR A 644 -6.08 -36.07 -2.00
N LEU A 645 -5.70 -35.52 -3.15
CA LEU A 645 -6.40 -35.69 -4.40
C LEU A 645 -5.82 -36.88 -5.13
N HIS A 646 -6.68 -37.68 -5.73
CA HIS A 646 -6.34 -38.82 -6.56
C HIS A 646 -6.92 -38.63 -7.96
N ARG A 647 -6.07 -38.73 -8.99
CA ARG A 647 -6.51 -38.67 -10.38
C ARG A 647 -7.27 -39.96 -10.71
N THR A 648 -8.49 -39.85 -11.23
CA THR A 648 -9.34 -41.00 -11.64
C THR A 648 -9.54 -41.10 -13.15
N ASP A 649 -9.27 -40.00 -13.88
CA ASP A 649 -9.34 -39.92 -15.33
C ASP A 649 -8.26 -38.93 -15.83
N SER A 650 -7.59 -39.30 -16.94
CA SER A 650 -6.50 -38.50 -17.53
C SER A 650 -6.97 -37.43 -18.51
N SER A 651 -8.27 -37.26 -18.72
CA SER A 651 -8.80 -36.39 -19.80
C SER A 651 -8.85 -34.90 -19.47
N ASN A 652 -8.20 -34.38 -18.41
CA ASN A 652 -8.60 -33.09 -17.87
C ASN A 652 -7.64 -31.93 -17.99
N THR A 653 -8.20 -30.86 -18.49
CA THR A 653 -7.74 -29.49 -18.53
C THR A 653 -7.95 -28.78 -17.17
N ALA A 654 -7.38 -27.58 -16.99
CA ALA A 654 -7.45 -26.79 -15.76
C ALA A 654 -8.83 -26.73 -15.10
N ASP A 655 -8.93 -27.15 -13.85
CA ASP A 655 -10.15 -27.17 -13.06
C ASP A 655 -9.94 -26.57 -11.67
N THR A 656 -11.04 -26.26 -10.98
CA THR A 656 -11.00 -25.55 -9.71
C THR A 656 -11.44 -26.43 -8.54
N LEU A 657 -10.61 -26.53 -7.52
CA LEU A 657 -10.96 -27.07 -6.22
C LEU A 657 -11.66 -25.98 -5.39
N THR A 658 -12.69 -26.32 -4.62
CA THR A 658 -13.36 -25.35 -3.75
C THR A 658 -13.55 -25.91 -2.34
N ALA A 659 -13.00 -25.26 -1.35
CA ALA A 659 -13.26 -25.59 0.05
C ALA A 659 -14.62 -25.03 0.48
N VAL A 660 -15.37 -25.86 1.21
CA VAL A 660 -16.73 -25.52 1.68
C VAL A 660 -16.86 -25.91 3.14
N ALA A 661 -17.02 -24.92 4.02
CA ALA A 661 -17.36 -25.15 5.42
C ALA A 661 -18.85 -24.93 5.66
N THR A 662 -19.46 -25.79 6.47
CA THR A 662 -20.85 -25.67 6.90
C THR A 662 -20.90 -25.63 8.42
N LEU A 663 -21.43 -24.55 9.00
CA LEU A 663 -21.65 -24.36 10.42
C LEU A 663 -23.12 -24.03 10.66
N GLY A 664 -23.82 -24.95 11.36
CA GLY A 664 -25.28 -24.82 11.46
C GLY A 664 -25.94 -24.80 10.08
N ASN A 665 -26.67 -23.73 9.77
CA ASN A 665 -27.33 -23.53 8.48
C ASN A 665 -26.55 -22.63 7.52
N GLN A 666 -25.34 -22.18 7.90
CA GLN A 666 -24.54 -21.27 7.08
C GLN A 666 -23.43 -22.02 6.37
N THR A 667 -23.19 -21.63 5.11
CA THR A 667 -22.13 -22.18 4.27
C THR A 667 -21.13 -21.08 3.91
N TYR A 668 -19.84 -21.39 4.04
CA TYR A 668 -18.73 -20.51 3.75
C TYR A 668 -17.90 -21.08 2.61
N ARG A 669 -17.52 -20.24 1.65
CA ARG A 669 -16.76 -20.59 0.42
C ARG A 669 -15.70 -19.59 0.07
N GLU A 670 -15.41 -18.67 0.97
CA GLU A 670 -14.41 -17.63 0.78
C GLU A 670 -13.58 -17.44 2.05
N GLY A 671 -12.44 -16.82 1.88
CA GLY A 671 -11.59 -16.39 2.97
C GLY A 671 -10.96 -15.04 2.70
N TYR A 672 -10.05 -14.65 3.56
CA TYR A 672 -9.33 -13.39 3.42
C TYR A 672 -7.85 -13.57 3.78
N GLN A 673 -7.03 -12.75 3.15
CA GLN A 673 -5.65 -12.51 3.55
C GLN A 673 -5.60 -11.16 4.29
N ALA A 674 -5.08 -11.16 5.52
CA ALA A 674 -4.85 -9.93 6.26
C ALA A 674 -3.58 -9.25 5.73
N ILE A 675 -3.71 -8.02 5.25
CA ILE A 675 -2.61 -7.14 4.86
C ILE A 675 -2.38 -6.16 6.01
N ALA A 676 -1.32 -6.39 6.79
CA ALA A 676 -1.10 -5.70 8.06
C ALA A 676 0.37 -5.29 8.22
N TYR A 677 0.68 -4.04 7.95
CA TYR A 677 1.99 -3.43 8.18
C TYR A 677 1.93 -2.41 9.32
N ARG A 678 3.06 -2.20 10.00
CA ARG A 678 3.15 -1.39 11.22
C ARG A 678 2.48 -0.03 11.12
N ASP A 679 2.70 0.68 10.03
CA ASP A 679 2.29 2.08 9.89
C ASP A 679 1.02 2.24 9.03
N LEU A 680 0.46 1.14 8.52
CA LEU A 680 -0.68 1.12 7.63
C LEU A 680 -1.95 0.64 8.34
N GLU A 681 -3.11 1.03 7.84
CA GLU A 681 -4.39 0.45 8.26
C GLU A 681 -4.46 -1.01 7.80
N THR A 682 -4.90 -1.90 8.68
CA THR A 682 -5.07 -3.32 8.34
C THR A 682 -6.22 -3.49 7.36
N ARG A 683 -5.97 -4.16 6.23
CA ARG A 683 -6.95 -4.49 5.21
C ARG A 683 -7.06 -6.00 5.05
N TYR A 684 -8.22 -6.44 4.56
CA TYR A 684 -8.51 -7.85 4.34
C TYR A 684 -8.84 -8.08 2.87
N LEU A 685 -7.95 -8.76 2.15
CA LEU A 685 -8.16 -9.11 0.75
C LEU A 685 -8.97 -10.40 0.68
N PHE A 686 -10.24 -10.29 0.28
CA PHE A 686 -11.14 -11.42 0.16
C PHE A 686 -10.91 -12.19 -1.14
N ARG A 687 -10.92 -13.50 -1.04
CA ARG A 687 -10.81 -14.42 -2.18
C ARG A 687 -11.72 -15.62 -1.98
N ASN A 688 -12.21 -16.19 -3.09
CA ASN A 688 -12.89 -17.48 -3.02
C ASN A 688 -11.93 -18.54 -2.49
N ALA A 689 -12.44 -19.47 -1.68
CA ALA A 689 -11.67 -20.56 -1.09
C ALA A 689 -11.41 -21.66 -2.13
N HIS A 690 -10.60 -21.35 -3.15
CA HIS A 690 -10.31 -22.27 -4.24
C HIS A 690 -8.82 -22.37 -4.56
N SER A 691 -8.45 -23.45 -5.21
CA SER A 691 -7.16 -23.64 -5.86
C SER A 691 -7.42 -24.09 -7.30
N VAL A 692 -6.62 -23.57 -8.23
CA VAL A 692 -6.68 -23.98 -9.64
C VAL A 692 -5.73 -25.15 -9.84
N LEU A 693 -6.25 -26.28 -10.31
CA LEU A 693 -5.41 -27.40 -10.72
C LEU A 693 -4.80 -27.11 -12.10
N ARG A 694 -3.50 -27.28 -12.22
CA ARG A 694 -2.76 -27.14 -13.48
C ARG A 694 -1.99 -28.43 -13.76
N ASP A 695 -2.41 -29.18 -14.77
CA ASP A 695 -1.63 -30.29 -15.30
C ASP A 695 -0.44 -29.72 -16.08
N VAL A 696 0.77 -30.10 -15.70
CA VAL A 696 2.00 -29.56 -16.30
C VAL A 696 2.92 -30.74 -16.67
N ALA A 697 3.27 -30.79 -17.95
CA ALA A 697 4.25 -31.76 -18.45
C ALA A 697 5.66 -31.31 -17.98
N VAL A 698 5.98 -31.60 -16.74
CA VAL A 698 7.27 -31.27 -16.10
C VAL A 698 7.84 -32.49 -15.41
N THR A 699 9.12 -32.69 -15.60
CA THR A 699 9.90 -33.78 -14.97
C THR A 699 10.96 -33.15 -14.09
N LEU A 700 11.15 -33.66 -12.88
CA LEU A 700 12.24 -33.34 -11.97
C LEU A 700 12.95 -34.63 -11.54
N PRO A 701 14.30 -34.70 -11.57
CA PRO A 701 15.04 -35.85 -11.03
C PRO A 701 14.78 -36.01 -9.52
N ASN A 702 14.65 -37.19 -9.02
CA ASN A 702 14.36 -37.49 -7.62
C ASN A 702 15.55 -38.03 -6.84
N PRO A 703 15.63 -37.71 -5.55
CA PRO A 703 15.07 -36.54 -4.85
C PRO A 703 16.06 -35.38 -4.84
N LEU A 704 15.60 -34.14 -5.05
CA LEU A 704 16.44 -32.94 -4.94
C LEU A 704 16.26 -32.23 -3.58
N THR A 705 17.35 -31.64 -3.05
CA THR A 705 17.34 -30.75 -1.90
C THR A 705 17.94 -29.39 -2.31
N VAL A 706 17.11 -28.36 -2.24
CA VAL A 706 17.45 -27.00 -2.68
C VAL A 706 17.64 -26.10 -1.46
N GLY A 707 18.82 -25.47 -1.37
CA GLY A 707 19.06 -24.39 -0.44
C GLY A 707 18.40 -23.09 -0.96
N TYR A 708 17.74 -22.35 -0.09
CA TYR A 708 17.09 -21.10 -0.47
C TYR A 708 17.46 -19.98 0.47
N VAL A 709 18.15 -18.96 -0.04
CA VAL A 709 18.42 -17.72 0.68
C VAL A 709 17.27 -16.76 0.39
N MET A 710 16.33 -16.63 1.34
CA MET A 710 15.18 -15.77 1.17
C MET A 710 15.59 -14.29 1.13
N GLY A 711 15.07 -13.57 0.13
CA GLY A 711 15.20 -12.13 0.04
C GLY A 711 14.05 -11.40 0.76
N ILE A 712 13.41 -10.47 0.07
CA ILE A 712 12.26 -9.72 0.63
C ILE A 712 11.00 -10.58 0.79
N GLY A 713 10.97 -11.75 0.18
CA GLY A 713 9.86 -12.70 0.14
C GLY A 713 9.43 -13.00 -1.30
N ASP A 714 9.20 -14.26 -1.60
CA ASP A 714 8.62 -14.75 -2.86
C ASP A 714 8.03 -16.15 -2.69
N GLU A 715 7.29 -16.63 -3.69
CA GLU A 715 6.62 -17.94 -3.68
C GLU A 715 7.42 -19.04 -4.40
N ILE A 716 8.67 -18.79 -4.77
CA ILE A 716 9.52 -19.79 -5.46
C ILE A 716 9.75 -21.03 -4.59
N PRO A 717 9.98 -20.95 -3.26
CA PRO A 717 10.07 -22.13 -2.41
C PRO A 717 8.82 -23.01 -2.41
N ALA A 718 7.64 -22.41 -2.55
CA ALA A 718 6.39 -23.15 -2.66
C ALA A 718 6.32 -23.89 -4.01
N ALA A 719 6.74 -23.26 -5.11
CA ALA A 719 6.81 -23.88 -6.42
C ALA A 719 7.82 -25.05 -6.46
N ILE A 720 8.97 -24.91 -5.83
CA ILE A 720 9.97 -25.99 -5.70
C ILE A 720 9.36 -27.20 -4.98
N ARG A 721 8.62 -26.99 -3.90
CA ARG A 721 7.95 -28.07 -3.18
C ARG A 721 6.86 -28.75 -4.03
N GLN A 722 6.14 -27.99 -4.84
CA GLN A 722 5.12 -28.54 -5.75
C GLN A 722 5.74 -29.44 -6.83
N LEU A 723 6.98 -29.17 -7.24
CA LEU A 723 7.76 -30.04 -8.14
C LEU A 723 8.28 -31.32 -7.44
N GLY A 724 8.10 -31.46 -6.12
CA GLY A 724 8.56 -32.63 -5.36
C GLY A 724 9.96 -32.49 -4.71
N ALA A 725 10.64 -31.35 -4.90
CA ALA A 725 11.93 -31.12 -4.25
C ALA A 725 11.79 -30.63 -2.79
N ARG A 726 12.81 -30.90 -1.98
CA ARG A 726 12.91 -30.37 -0.61
C ARG A 726 13.54 -28.98 -0.63
N VAL A 727 13.02 -28.07 0.21
CA VAL A 727 13.58 -26.74 0.38
C VAL A 727 14.11 -26.57 1.79
N GLN A 728 15.38 -26.23 1.89
CA GLN A 728 16.06 -25.81 3.12
C GLN A 728 16.32 -24.30 3.06
N PHE A 729 15.71 -23.53 3.97
CA PHE A 729 16.04 -22.09 4.09
C PHE A 729 17.42 -21.94 4.73
N LEU A 730 18.24 -21.05 4.15
CA LEU A 730 19.59 -20.77 4.59
C LEU A 730 19.65 -19.42 5.32
N GLU A 731 20.03 -19.47 6.59
CA GLU A 731 20.36 -18.29 7.39
C GLU A 731 21.88 -18.07 7.47
N GLY A 732 22.34 -16.95 8.04
CA GLY A 732 23.76 -16.61 8.05
C GLY A 732 24.68 -17.70 8.64
N SER A 733 24.23 -18.38 9.69
CA SER A 733 24.96 -19.49 10.31
C SER A 733 25.08 -20.72 9.40
N ASP A 734 24.10 -20.93 8.51
CA ASP A 734 24.08 -22.07 7.60
C ASP A 734 25.04 -21.85 6.43
N LEU A 735 25.22 -20.58 6.03
CA LEU A 735 26.13 -20.20 4.93
C LEU A 735 27.62 -20.41 5.27
N ASP A 736 27.95 -20.62 6.52
CA ASP A 736 29.34 -20.81 6.98
C ASP A 736 29.70 -22.29 7.24
N THR A 737 28.85 -23.21 6.81
CA THR A 737 29.02 -24.65 7.06
C THR A 737 29.37 -25.43 5.81
N GLU A 738 30.09 -26.57 5.97
CA GLU A 738 30.33 -27.55 4.91
C GLU A 738 29.04 -28.28 4.47
N ALA A 739 27.93 -28.09 5.19
CA ALA A 739 26.62 -28.69 4.87
C ALA A 739 26.05 -28.20 3.52
N LEU A 740 26.52 -27.07 2.98
CA LEU A 740 26.13 -26.59 1.66
C LEU A 740 26.40 -27.61 0.55
N ASP A 741 27.47 -28.40 0.67
CA ASP A 741 27.88 -29.39 -0.37
C ASP A 741 26.85 -30.53 -0.56
N GLN A 742 25.95 -30.72 0.42
CA GLN A 742 24.87 -31.70 0.35
C GLN A 742 23.63 -31.20 -0.44
N LEU A 743 23.60 -29.92 -0.78
CA LEU A 743 22.52 -29.33 -1.54
C LEU A 743 22.76 -29.51 -3.05
N ASP A 744 21.70 -29.81 -3.79
CA ASP A 744 21.76 -29.98 -5.24
C ASP A 744 21.86 -28.65 -5.97
N ALA A 745 21.16 -27.64 -5.46
CA ALA A 745 21.24 -26.26 -5.92
C ALA A 745 21.05 -25.29 -4.75
N ILE A 746 21.64 -24.10 -4.85
CA ILE A 746 21.33 -22.98 -3.94
C ILE A 746 20.78 -21.83 -4.78
N ILE A 747 19.63 -21.30 -4.34
CA ILE A 747 19.00 -20.13 -4.93
C ILE A 747 19.15 -18.94 -3.99
N VAL A 748 19.73 -17.87 -4.51
CA VAL A 748 19.67 -16.53 -3.90
C VAL A 748 18.42 -15.86 -4.44
N GLY A 749 17.42 -15.71 -3.55
CA GLY A 749 16.08 -15.26 -3.89
C GLY A 749 16.00 -13.78 -4.29
N THR A 750 14.80 -13.37 -4.63
CA THR A 750 14.49 -12.04 -5.14
C THR A 750 14.92 -10.95 -4.16
N ARG A 751 15.78 -10.02 -4.64
CA ARG A 751 16.31 -8.87 -3.87
C ARG A 751 17.02 -9.25 -2.55
N ALA A 752 17.59 -10.45 -2.46
CA ALA A 752 18.21 -10.93 -1.24
C ALA A 752 19.40 -10.05 -0.81
N TYR A 753 20.24 -9.60 -1.74
CA TYR A 753 21.34 -8.70 -1.43
C TYR A 753 20.91 -7.34 -0.87
N ALA A 754 19.67 -6.90 -1.10
CA ALA A 754 19.16 -5.64 -0.55
C ALA A 754 18.79 -5.74 0.93
N VAL A 755 18.48 -6.94 1.45
CA VAL A 755 17.89 -7.13 2.80
C VAL A 755 18.69 -8.09 3.69
N ARG A 756 19.70 -8.79 3.14
CA ARG A 756 20.51 -9.81 3.82
C ARG A 756 21.97 -9.36 3.96
N PRO A 757 22.33 -8.63 5.04
CA PRO A 757 23.74 -8.24 5.28
C PRO A 757 24.67 -9.45 5.46
N ASP A 758 24.19 -10.56 5.99
CA ASP A 758 24.89 -11.83 6.16
C ASP A 758 25.27 -12.44 4.80
N LEU A 759 24.41 -12.31 3.79
CA LEU A 759 24.72 -12.76 2.43
C LEU A 759 25.96 -12.08 1.85
N HIS A 760 26.12 -10.76 2.08
CA HIS A 760 27.34 -10.06 1.66
C HIS A 760 28.62 -10.55 2.37
N GLN A 761 28.50 -10.99 3.62
CA GLN A 761 29.62 -11.47 4.42
C GLN A 761 30.04 -12.89 4.03
N HIS A 762 29.09 -13.72 3.62
CA HIS A 762 29.31 -15.13 3.33
C HIS A 762 29.24 -15.44 1.81
N ASN A 763 29.26 -14.44 0.95
CA ASN A 763 29.13 -14.66 -0.51
C ASN A 763 30.25 -15.57 -1.06
N ASP A 764 31.47 -15.44 -0.54
CA ASP A 764 32.59 -16.28 -0.97
C ASP A 764 32.31 -17.77 -0.73
N ARG A 765 31.57 -18.11 0.35
CA ARG A 765 31.18 -19.50 0.63
C ARG A 765 30.21 -20.05 -0.40
N LEU A 766 29.33 -19.22 -0.92
CA LEU A 766 28.42 -19.61 -2.01
C LEU A 766 29.21 -19.84 -3.33
N LEU A 767 30.19 -19.02 -3.61
CA LEU A 767 31.07 -19.20 -4.78
C LEU A 767 31.93 -20.48 -4.61
N GLU A 768 32.50 -20.71 -3.42
CA GLU A 768 33.23 -21.96 -3.10
C GLU A 768 32.33 -23.20 -3.24
N TYR A 769 31.05 -23.12 -2.85
CA TYR A 769 30.07 -24.20 -3.04
C TYR A 769 29.92 -24.52 -4.54
N ALA A 770 29.80 -23.50 -5.39
CA ALA A 770 29.73 -23.68 -6.83
C ALA A 770 31.03 -24.26 -7.36
N GLU A 771 32.20 -23.75 -6.93
CA GLU A 771 33.53 -24.23 -7.33
C GLU A 771 33.72 -25.75 -7.01
N ARG A 772 33.19 -26.20 -5.86
CA ARG A 772 33.26 -27.60 -5.43
C ARG A 772 32.25 -28.53 -6.14
N GLY A 773 31.42 -28.05 -7.02
CA GLY A 773 30.50 -28.85 -7.83
C GLY A 773 29.02 -28.59 -7.60
N GLY A 774 28.65 -27.55 -6.83
CA GLY A 774 27.27 -27.13 -6.64
C GLY A 774 26.77 -26.27 -7.80
N HIS A 775 25.49 -25.96 -7.78
CA HIS A 775 24.87 -24.99 -8.69
C HIS A 775 24.33 -23.79 -7.91
N LEU A 776 24.96 -22.64 -8.07
CA LEU A 776 24.52 -21.38 -7.48
C LEU A 776 23.68 -20.60 -8.50
N ILE A 777 22.42 -20.30 -8.13
CA ILE A 777 21.47 -19.55 -8.94
C ILE A 777 21.18 -18.22 -8.25
N VAL A 778 21.51 -17.11 -8.89
CA VAL A 778 21.18 -15.75 -8.41
C VAL A 778 20.03 -15.22 -9.24
N LEU A 779 18.90 -15.03 -8.59
CA LEU A 779 17.72 -14.47 -9.22
C LEU A 779 17.81 -12.94 -9.32
N TYR A 780 16.77 -12.31 -9.85
CA TYR A 780 16.60 -10.87 -9.90
C TYR A 780 17.02 -10.18 -8.60
N ASN A 781 18.02 -9.32 -8.68
CA ASN A 781 18.54 -8.52 -7.56
C ASN A 781 18.76 -7.06 -7.99
N THR A 782 18.71 -6.13 -7.04
CA THR A 782 18.86 -4.69 -7.26
C THR A 782 20.35 -4.26 -7.16
N GLN A 783 20.63 -2.96 -7.10
CA GLN A 783 21.98 -2.37 -7.14
C GLN A 783 22.90 -2.79 -5.97
N GLU A 784 22.33 -3.42 -4.94
CA GLU A 784 23.09 -4.01 -3.84
C GLU A 784 23.83 -5.29 -4.26
N PHE A 785 23.40 -5.93 -5.35
CA PHE A 785 24.17 -6.96 -6.04
C PHE A 785 25.26 -6.30 -6.91
N VAL A 786 26.51 -6.55 -6.58
CA VAL A 786 27.68 -6.04 -7.30
C VAL A 786 28.40 -7.23 -7.96
N PRO A 787 28.14 -7.53 -9.25
CA PRO A 787 28.62 -8.73 -9.91
C PRO A 787 30.14 -8.94 -9.78
N ASN A 788 30.95 -7.88 -9.92
CA ASN A 788 32.40 -7.95 -9.78
C ASN A 788 32.92 -8.40 -8.39
N ARG A 789 32.04 -8.58 -7.41
CA ARG A 789 32.37 -9.05 -6.06
C ARG A 789 31.59 -10.30 -5.65
N GLN A 790 30.45 -10.54 -6.30
CA GLN A 790 29.45 -11.50 -5.84
C GLN A 790 29.12 -12.56 -6.88
N ALA A 791 29.71 -12.45 -8.06
CA ALA A 791 29.68 -13.46 -9.12
C ALA A 791 31.09 -14.00 -9.41
N PRO A 792 31.22 -15.19 -10.02
CA PRO A 792 32.53 -15.83 -10.21
C PRO A 792 33.43 -15.11 -11.25
N PHE A 793 32.82 -14.43 -12.22
CA PHE A 793 33.53 -13.70 -13.28
C PHE A 793 32.98 -12.27 -13.39
N PRO A 794 33.79 -11.32 -13.93
CA PRO A 794 33.36 -9.94 -14.08
C PRO A 794 32.07 -9.80 -14.89
N ALA A 795 31.18 -8.94 -14.39
CA ALA A 795 29.96 -8.54 -15.09
C ALA A 795 29.49 -7.17 -14.58
N GLU A 796 28.63 -6.50 -15.34
CA GLU A 796 28.12 -5.18 -15.02
C GLU A 796 26.60 -5.21 -14.90
N LEU A 797 26.10 -4.80 -13.72
CA LEU A 797 24.71 -4.40 -13.52
C LEU A 797 24.68 -2.86 -13.59
N PRO A 798 24.20 -2.28 -14.70
CA PRO A 798 24.26 -0.83 -14.87
C PRO A 798 23.33 -0.14 -13.86
N ARG A 799 23.58 1.14 -13.58
CA ARG A 799 22.76 1.92 -12.66
C ARG A 799 21.27 2.00 -13.09
N ARG A 800 21.01 1.97 -14.39
CA ARG A 800 19.69 1.84 -14.99
C ARG A 800 19.71 0.58 -15.87
N PRO A 801 19.47 -0.58 -15.27
CA PRO A 801 19.49 -1.84 -16.01
C PRO A 801 18.30 -1.94 -16.96
N GLU A 802 18.49 -2.64 -18.05
CA GLU A 802 17.41 -2.91 -19.00
C GLU A 802 16.36 -3.83 -18.39
N GLU A 803 15.16 -3.65 -18.91
CA GLU A 803 13.97 -4.43 -18.60
C GLU A 803 13.26 -4.79 -19.90
N VAL A 804 12.71 -5.99 -19.98
CA VAL A 804 11.79 -6.40 -21.04
C VAL A 804 10.41 -6.45 -20.43
N THR A 805 9.62 -5.43 -20.72
CA THR A 805 8.37 -5.10 -20.05
C THR A 805 7.15 -5.71 -20.73
N GLU A 806 7.21 -5.97 -22.04
CA GLU A 806 6.12 -6.62 -22.76
C GLU A 806 6.07 -8.12 -22.37
N GLU A 807 4.97 -8.56 -21.80
CA GLU A 807 4.77 -9.92 -21.31
C GLU A 807 4.78 -10.98 -22.42
N ASP A 808 4.50 -10.58 -23.65
CA ASP A 808 4.50 -11.41 -24.85
C ASP A 808 5.72 -11.17 -25.77
N ALA A 809 6.71 -10.37 -25.32
CA ALA A 809 7.95 -10.13 -26.07
C ALA A 809 8.56 -11.44 -26.56
N ALA A 810 8.96 -11.47 -27.83
CA ALA A 810 9.52 -12.66 -28.46
C ALA A 810 10.83 -13.09 -27.80
N ILE A 811 10.98 -14.39 -27.61
CA ILE A 811 12.22 -15.01 -27.08
C ILE A 811 13.03 -15.62 -28.23
N THR A 812 14.30 -15.30 -28.27
CA THR A 812 15.26 -15.92 -29.18
C THR A 812 16.24 -16.78 -28.38
N ILE A 813 16.35 -18.07 -28.75
CA ILE A 813 17.33 -18.99 -28.16
C ILE A 813 18.71 -18.65 -28.74
N LEU A 814 19.69 -18.31 -27.89
CA LEU A 814 21.06 -18.00 -28.28
C LEU A 814 21.99 -19.21 -28.21
N ALA A 815 21.77 -20.09 -27.25
CA ALA A 815 22.60 -21.29 -27.05
C ALA A 815 21.71 -22.55 -27.19
N PRO A 816 21.29 -22.91 -28.42
CA PRO A 816 20.32 -23.99 -28.65
C PRO A 816 20.78 -25.37 -28.18
N ASP A 817 22.08 -25.61 -28.10
CA ASP A 817 22.66 -26.89 -27.66
C ASP A 817 23.00 -26.92 -26.15
N HIS A 818 22.68 -25.86 -25.42
CA HIS A 818 23.01 -25.79 -23.98
C HIS A 818 22.15 -26.78 -23.18
N PRO A 819 22.77 -27.66 -22.34
CA PRO A 819 22.05 -28.71 -21.63
C PRO A 819 20.87 -28.25 -20.81
N VAL A 820 20.89 -27.03 -20.24
CA VAL A 820 19.79 -26.48 -19.47
C VAL A 820 18.47 -26.34 -20.26
N LEU A 821 18.57 -26.30 -21.60
CA LEU A 821 17.40 -26.25 -22.49
C LEU A 821 16.85 -27.64 -22.85
N HIS A 822 17.55 -28.71 -22.49
CA HIS A 822 17.20 -30.07 -22.92
C HIS A 822 16.92 -31.04 -21.78
N TRP A 823 17.40 -30.77 -20.58
CA TRP A 823 17.28 -31.72 -19.49
C TRP A 823 16.94 -31.07 -18.14
N PRO A 824 16.03 -31.68 -17.38
CA PRO A 824 15.21 -32.85 -17.69
C PRO A 824 14.02 -32.53 -18.61
N ASN A 825 13.74 -31.27 -18.91
CA ASN A 825 12.67 -30.86 -19.79
C ASN A 825 13.27 -30.19 -21.05
N ARG A 826 12.62 -30.34 -22.17
CA ARG A 826 12.97 -29.57 -23.36
C ARG A 826 12.32 -28.19 -23.27
N ILE A 827 13.11 -27.12 -23.25
CA ILE A 827 12.68 -25.72 -23.21
C ILE A 827 12.74 -25.13 -24.61
N ASP A 828 11.70 -24.44 -25.00
CA ASP A 828 11.60 -23.71 -26.26
C ASP A 828 10.88 -22.36 -26.06
N PRO A 829 10.75 -21.50 -27.08
CA PRO A 829 10.06 -20.21 -26.93
C PRO A 829 8.60 -20.29 -26.43
N ASN A 830 7.92 -21.44 -26.60
CA ASN A 830 6.55 -21.62 -26.10
C ASN A 830 6.49 -21.67 -24.57
N ASP A 831 7.60 -22.01 -23.89
CA ASP A 831 7.67 -21.98 -22.42
C ASP A 831 7.56 -20.55 -21.84
N PHE A 832 7.68 -19.56 -22.67
CA PHE A 832 7.45 -18.17 -22.32
C PHE A 832 6.03 -17.67 -22.68
N THR A 833 5.17 -18.52 -23.20
CA THR A 833 3.78 -18.18 -23.50
C THR A 833 2.95 -18.10 -22.23
N GLY A 834 2.07 -17.09 -22.14
CA GLY A 834 1.18 -16.88 -21.00
C GLY A 834 1.90 -16.34 -19.76
N TRP A 835 3.09 -15.80 -19.93
CA TRP A 835 3.75 -15.01 -18.88
C TRP A 835 2.90 -13.77 -18.58
N VAL A 836 2.99 -13.26 -17.37
CA VAL A 836 2.21 -12.13 -16.89
C VAL A 836 3.13 -10.98 -16.53
N GLU A 837 2.67 -9.76 -16.78
CA GLU A 837 3.27 -8.47 -16.49
C GLU A 837 4.57 -8.15 -17.25
N GLN A 838 5.58 -9.00 -17.19
CA GLN A 838 6.87 -8.71 -17.82
C GLN A 838 7.68 -9.98 -18.05
N ARG A 839 8.65 -9.92 -18.97
CA ARG A 839 9.67 -10.96 -19.13
C ARG A 839 10.69 -10.92 -18.00
N GLY A 840 11.23 -9.75 -17.69
CA GLY A 840 12.23 -9.61 -16.65
C GLY A 840 12.84 -8.23 -16.58
N SER A 841 13.67 -8.01 -15.58
CA SER A 841 14.34 -6.74 -15.35
C SER A 841 15.69 -6.92 -14.65
N LYS A 842 16.52 -5.88 -14.63
CA LYS A 842 17.88 -5.90 -14.08
C LYS A 842 18.82 -6.79 -14.88
N PHE A 843 18.70 -6.74 -16.21
CA PHE A 843 19.60 -7.46 -17.10
C PHE A 843 21.00 -6.87 -17.02
N LEU A 844 22.02 -7.73 -17.05
CA LEU A 844 23.42 -7.33 -17.10
C LEU A 844 23.73 -6.72 -18.47
N SER A 845 24.53 -5.64 -18.49
CA SER A 845 24.87 -4.92 -19.73
C SER A 845 26.19 -5.40 -20.36
N ALA A 846 27.07 -6.00 -19.54
CA ALA A 846 28.36 -6.55 -19.98
C ALA A 846 28.74 -7.73 -19.08
N TRP A 847 29.47 -8.69 -19.61
CA TRP A 847 29.92 -9.87 -18.87
C TRP A 847 31.16 -10.47 -19.51
N ASP A 848 31.91 -11.22 -18.71
CA ASP A 848 33.10 -11.99 -19.15
C ASP A 848 32.70 -13.10 -20.13
N SER A 849 33.64 -13.48 -21.03
CA SER A 849 33.44 -14.54 -22.01
C SER A 849 33.19 -15.94 -21.42
N ALA A 850 33.45 -16.14 -20.13
CA ALA A 850 33.11 -17.37 -19.41
C ALA A 850 31.58 -17.55 -19.24
N TYR A 851 30.80 -16.50 -19.41
CA TYR A 851 29.35 -16.59 -19.40
C TYR A 851 28.79 -16.92 -20.78
N THR A 852 27.84 -17.83 -20.83
CA THR A 852 27.02 -18.13 -21.99
C THR A 852 25.62 -17.52 -21.83
N PRO A 853 25.21 -16.57 -22.68
CA PRO A 853 23.84 -16.10 -22.72
C PRO A 853 22.94 -17.19 -23.33
N ILE A 854 21.85 -17.51 -22.67
CA ILE A 854 20.97 -18.62 -23.05
C ILE A 854 19.86 -18.16 -23.99
N VAL A 855 19.24 -17.04 -23.68
CA VAL A 855 18.15 -16.46 -24.47
C VAL A 855 18.28 -14.95 -24.53
N SER A 856 17.68 -14.34 -25.56
CA SER A 856 17.45 -12.89 -25.62
C SER A 856 15.98 -12.56 -25.78
N ALA A 857 15.60 -11.38 -25.34
CA ALA A 857 14.29 -10.80 -25.54
C ALA A 857 14.40 -9.29 -25.73
N HIS A 858 13.36 -8.65 -26.28
CA HIS A 858 13.30 -7.19 -26.36
C HIS A 858 11.85 -6.74 -26.50
N ASP A 859 11.56 -5.55 -26.02
CA ASP A 859 10.30 -4.87 -26.29
C ASP A 859 10.28 -4.35 -27.74
N LEU A 860 9.11 -4.14 -28.28
CA LEU A 860 8.94 -3.69 -29.67
C LEU A 860 9.73 -2.41 -29.94
N GLY A 861 10.63 -2.49 -30.93
CA GLY A 861 11.48 -1.37 -31.34
C GLY A 861 12.69 -1.11 -30.44
N GLN A 862 12.97 -1.98 -29.47
CA GLN A 862 14.15 -1.92 -28.62
C GLN A 862 15.23 -2.91 -29.09
N PRO A 863 16.51 -2.71 -28.75
CA PRO A 863 17.56 -3.69 -29.01
C PRO A 863 17.36 -4.96 -28.19
N ALA A 864 17.86 -6.08 -28.72
CA ALA A 864 17.85 -7.36 -28.04
C ALA A 864 18.66 -7.30 -26.73
N GLN A 865 18.11 -7.86 -25.66
CA GLN A 865 18.70 -7.94 -24.34
C GLN A 865 19.08 -9.39 -24.05
N GLU A 866 20.37 -9.64 -23.85
CA GLU A 866 20.94 -10.98 -23.70
C GLU A 866 21.38 -11.29 -22.26
N GLY A 867 21.53 -10.27 -21.41
CA GLY A 867 22.04 -10.39 -20.04
C GLY A 867 21.06 -10.88 -18.99
N GLY A 868 19.88 -11.37 -19.40
CA GLY A 868 18.82 -11.82 -18.50
C GLY A 868 18.94 -13.26 -18.01
N TRP A 869 19.59 -14.13 -18.77
CA TRP A 869 19.90 -15.51 -18.40
C TRP A 869 21.30 -15.87 -18.85
N LEU A 870 22.24 -15.77 -17.91
CA LEU A 870 23.66 -16.08 -18.13
C LEU A 870 24.06 -17.29 -17.30
N MET A 871 24.79 -18.20 -17.90
CA MET A 871 25.34 -19.38 -17.23
C MET A 871 26.85 -19.45 -17.42
N ALA A 872 27.56 -19.91 -16.39
CA ALA A 872 28.99 -20.14 -16.44
C ALA A 872 29.36 -21.40 -15.64
N SER A 873 30.39 -22.12 -16.12
CA SER A 873 31.06 -23.13 -15.30
C SER A 873 31.99 -22.44 -14.30
N HIS A 874 32.00 -22.90 -13.05
CA HIS A 874 32.87 -22.39 -12.01
C HIS A 874 33.45 -23.56 -11.21
N GLY A 875 34.75 -23.81 -11.41
CA GLY A 875 35.39 -24.99 -10.88
C GLY A 875 34.74 -26.27 -11.42
N ARG A 876 34.18 -27.09 -10.53
CA ARG A 876 33.49 -28.33 -10.91
C ARG A 876 31.96 -28.15 -11.05
N GLY A 877 31.41 -26.98 -10.66
CA GLY A 877 30.01 -26.72 -10.70
C GLY A 877 29.60 -25.54 -11.59
N HIS A 878 28.49 -24.91 -11.27
CA HIS A 878 27.87 -23.94 -12.16
C HIS A 878 27.39 -22.70 -11.40
N TYR A 879 27.38 -21.58 -12.11
CA TYR A 879 26.78 -20.34 -11.68
C TYR A 879 25.73 -19.88 -12.71
N THR A 880 24.58 -19.44 -12.25
CA THR A 880 23.53 -18.88 -13.10
C THR A 880 23.09 -17.53 -12.55
N TYR A 881 23.09 -16.51 -13.41
CA TYR A 881 22.33 -15.28 -13.20
C TYR A 881 21.02 -15.38 -13.99
N PHE A 882 19.88 -15.28 -13.28
CA PHE A 882 18.57 -15.42 -13.89
C PHE A 882 17.66 -14.26 -13.47
N ALA A 883 17.49 -13.29 -14.34
CA ALA A 883 16.74 -12.05 -14.11
C ALA A 883 15.35 -12.01 -14.79
N TYR A 884 14.95 -13.11 -15.46
CA TYR A 884 13.58 -13.29 -15.91
C TYR A 884 12.65 -13.51 -14.70
N ALA A 885 11.41 -12.98 -14.78
CA ALA A 885 10.52 -12.79 -13.65
C ALA A 885 9.80 -14.07 -13.16
N LEU A 886 10.52 -15.13 -12.79
CA LEU A 886 9.94 -16.39 -12.27
C LEU A 886 9.03 -16.14 -11.06
N HIS A 887 9.44 -15.23 -10.16
CA HIS A 887 8.67 -14.90 -8.96
C HIS A 887 7.26 -14.35 -9.25
N ARG A 888 7.04 -13.81 -10.47
CA ARG A 888 5.72 -13.35 -10.94
C ARG A 888 4.94 -14.45 -11.67
N GLN A 889 5.62 -15.42 -12.30
CA GLN A 889 4.99 -16.46 -13.12
C GLN A 889 4.54 -17.68 -12.30
N LEU A 890 5.37 -18.12 -11.37
CA LEU A 890 5.12 -19.34 -10.60
C LEU A 890 3.84 -19.29 -9.76
N PRO A 891 3.49 -18.16 -9.08
CA PRO A 891 2.23 -18.05 -8.34
C PRO A 891 0.97 -18.23 -9.20
N PHE A 892 1.07 -18.01 -10.52
CA PHE A 892 -0.03 -18.18 -11.48
C PHE A 892 -0.02 -19.52 -12.20
N GLY A 893 0.94 -20.37 -11.87
CA GLY A 893 1.04 -21.71 -12.45
C GLY A 893 1.36 -21.68 -13.95
N VAL A 894 2.19 -20.74 -14.43
CA VAL A 894 2.63 -20.68 -15.82
C VAL A 894 3.48 -21.91 -16.12
N PRO A 895 3.04 -22.83 -17.02
CA PRO A 895 3.67 -24.13 -17.15
C PRO A 895 5.15 -24.07 -17.54
N GLY A 896 5.51 -23.21 -18.49
CA GLY A 896 6.88 -23.05 -18.94
C GLY A 896 7.82 -22.53 -17.83
N ALA A 897 7.33 -21.67 -16.94
CA ALA A 897 8.13 -21.20 -15.80
C ALA A 897 8.48 -22.36 -14.83
N TYR A 898 7.59 -23.31 -14.62
CA TYR A 898 7.87 -24.52 -13.84
C TYR A 898 8.86 -25.44 -14.51
N ARG A 899 8.81 -25.57 -15.84
CA ARG A 899 9.78 -26.38 -16.62
C ARG A 899 11.17 -25.73 -16.58
N ILE A 900 11.26 -24.41 -16.75
CA ILE A 900 12.52 -23.66 -16.63
C ILE A 900 13.08 -23.82 -15.21
N LEU A 901 12.25 -23.66 -14.17
CA LEU A 901 12.67 -23.86 -12.78
C LEU A 901 13.21 -25.27 -12.56
N ALA A 902 12.48 -26.30 -13.03
CA ALA A 902 12.92 -27.70 -12.91
C ALA A 902 14.30 -27.94 -13.57
N ASN A 903 14.51 -27.38 -14.76
CA ASN A 903 15.80 -27.49 -15.44
C ASN A 903 16.93 -26.76 -14.67
N LEU A 904 16.68 -25.55 -14.18
CA LEU A 904 17.65 -24.81 -13.36
C LEU A 904 18.05 -25.61 -12.11
N LEU A 905 17.11 -26.25 -11.42
CA LEU A 905 17.38 -27.05 -10.23
C LEU A 905 18.17 -28.32 -10.54
N SER A 906 18.11 -28.80 -11.76
CA SER A 906 18.64 -30.12 -12.18
C SER A 906 20.04 -30.07 -12.79
N VAL A 907 20.61 -28.89 -13.01
CA VAL A 907 21.89 -28.69 -13.73
C VAL A 907 23.01 -29.56 -13.17
N ARG A 908 23.14 -29.68 -11.84
CA ARG A 908 24.16 -30.51 -11.19
C ARG A 908 24.07 -32.00 -11.62
N HIS A 909 22.90 -32.49 -11.95
CA HIS A 909 22.63 -33.89 -12.29
C HIS A 909 22.62 -34.14 -13.80
N ALA A 910 22.80 -33.11 -14.62
CA ALA A 910 22.85 -33.28 -16.06
C ALA A 910 24.14 -34.04 -16.46
N SER A 911 24.03 -35.33 -16.72
CA SER A 911 25.19 -36.17 -17.09
C SER A 911 25.86 -35.77 -18.41
N GLU A 912 25.21 -34.95 -19.22
CA GLU A 912 25.64 -34.49 -20.54
C GLU A 912 26.27 -33.09 -20.55
N LEU A 913 26.33 -32.41 -19.39
CA LEU A 913 27.07 -31.14 -19.27
C LEU A 913 28.58 -31.43 -19.48
N ARG A 914 28.98 -31.55 -20.74
CA ARG A 914 30.40 -31.65 -21.07
C ARG A 914 31.09 -30.37 -20.63
N ARG A 915 32.16 -30.51 -19.83
CA ARG A 915 33.09 -29.43 -19.58
C ARG A 915 33.59 -28.94 -20.93
N PRO A 916 33.68 -27.64 -21.23
CA PRO A 916 34.54 -27.17 -22.28
C PRO A 916 35.94 -27.65 -21.92
N ASP A 917 36.59 -28.41 -22.85
CA ASP A 917 37.98 -28.84 -22.67
C ASP A 917 38.84 -27.57 -22.40
N ILE A 918 39.18 -27.36 -21.14
CA ILE A 918 40.20 -26.38 -20.77
C ILE A 918 41.57 -27.09 -20.99
N ASP A 919 41.83 -27.45 -22.21
CA ASP A 919 43.16 -27.76 -22.72
C ASP A 919 43.43 -26.88 -23.96
N GLY A 920 43.72 -25.65 -23.70
CA GLY A 920 44.13 -24.68 -24.68
C GLY A 920 44.65 -23.44 -24.02
N ASP A 921 45.99 -23.33 -23.90
CA ASP A 921 46.71 -22.12 -23.58
C ASP A 921 46.21 -20.94 -24.44
N ALA A 922 45.19 -20.25 -23.99
CA ALA A 922 44.83 -18.93 -24.51
C ALA A 922 45.38 -17.89 -23.54
N ALA A 923 46.48 -17.27 -23.92
CA ALA A 923 46.99 -16.07 -23.25
C ALA A 923 45.88 -15.02 -23.15
N PRO A 924 45.79 -14.27 -22.05
CA PRO A 924 44.79 -13.24 -21.88
C PRO A 924 44.88 -12.22 -23.01
N VAL A 925 43.82 -12.07 -23.77
CA VAL A 925 43.70 -11.00 -24.75
C VAL A 925 43.63 -9.69 -23.98
N PRO A 926 44.52 -8.70 -24.20
CA PRO A 926 44.41 -7.41 -23.56
C PRO A 926 43.10 -6.77 -23.98
N LEU A 927 42.40 -6.21 -23.03
CA LEU A 927 41.28 -5.29 -23.28
C LEU A 927 41.69 -4.26 -24.29
N ALA A 928 41.09 -4.23 -25.46
CA ALA A 928 41.33 -3.22 -26.46
C ALA A 928 41.01 -1.86 -25.87
N GLU A 929 42.06 -1.04 -25.69
CA GLU A 929 41.87 0.41 -25.51
C GLU A 929 41.13 0.92 -26.75
N SER A 930 39.93 1.40 -26.58
CA SER A 930 39.16 2.07 -27.60
C SER A 930 39.91 3.35 -28.00
N GLU A 931 40.46 3.37 -29.19
CA GLU A 931 40.97 4.58 -29.82
C GLU A 931 39.88 5.64 -29.88
N ASP A 932 40.21 6.76 -29.29
CA ASP A 932 39.47 8.00 -29.25
C ASP A 932 39.27 8.54 -30.67
N THR A 933 38.13 8.20 -31.30
CA THR A 933 37.67 8.93 -32.49
C THR A 933 36.77 10.07 -32.00
N GLN A 934 37.40 11.25 -31.96
CA GLN A 934 36.69 12.53 -31.82
C GLN A 934 35.57 12.64 -32.85
N GLN A 935 34.37 12.39 -32.40
CA GLN A 935 33.15 12.94 -32.99
C GLN A 935 32.48 13.86 -32.00
N THR A 936 32.27 15.07 -32.44
CA THR A 936 31.69 16.24 -31.76
C THR A 936 30.42 15.85 -30.97
N PRO A 937 30.25 16.29 -29.70
CA PRO A 937 29.14 15.89 -28.87
C PRO A 937 27.83 16.55 -29.33
N GLY A 938 26.96 15.73 -29.89
CA GLY A 938 25.54 16.08 -29.87
C GLY A 938 25.11 16.13 -28.39
N HIS A 939 24.53 17.24 -27.99
CA HIS A 939 24.00 17.46 -26.64
C HIS A 939 23.05 16.33 -26.25
N VAL A 940 23.56 15.36 -25.52
CA VAL A 940 22.74 14.46 -24.70
C VAL A 940 22.51 15.24 -23.40
N ALA A 941 21.30 15.74 -23.23
CA ALA A 941 20.89 16.39 -22.01
C ALA A 941 21.09 15.42 -20.84
N GLU A 942 21.96 15.77 -19.93
CA GLU A 942 22.03 15.15 -18.61
C GLU A 942 20.66 15.26 -17.93
N TYR A 943 19.90 14.20 -18.03
CA TYR A 943 18.75 14.01 -17.16
C TYR A 943 19.33 13.72 -15.78
N ASP A 944 19.44 14.74 -14.97
CA ASP A 944 19.76 14.61 -13.54
C ASP A 944 18.59 13.88 -12.86
N GLY A 945 18.53 12.56 -13.13
CA GLY A 945 17.55 11.64 -12.61
C GLY A 945 17.85 11.32 -11.17
N GLN A 946 17.60 12.29 -10.32
CA GLN A 946 17.17 11.93 -8.98
C GLN A 946 15.89 11.11 -9.16
N PRO A 947 15.69 10.00 -8.45
CA PRO A 947 14.38 9.35 -8.39
C PRO A 947 13.37 10.47 -8.09
N ASN A 948 12.31 10.54 -8.87
CA ASN A 948 11.27 11.56 -8.78
C ASN A 948 10.61 11.54 -7.39
N VAL A 949 11.24 12.18 -6.46
CA VAL A 949 10.86 12.27 -5.07
C VAL A 949 10.83 13.75 -4.75
N GLY A 950 9.73 14.36 -5.03
CA GLY A 950 9.51 15.75 -4.69
C GLY A 950 8.10 16.08 -4.35
#